data_9c08103555772ed234220b5c22713815
#
_entry.id   9c08103555772ed234220b5c22713815
#
_cell.length_a   1.000
_cell.length_b   1.000
_cell.length_c   1.000
_cell.angle_alpha   90.00
_cell.angle_beta   90.00
_cell.angle_gamma   90.00
#
_symmetry.space_group_name_H-M   'P 1'
#
loop_
_entity.id
_entity.type
_entity.pdbx_description
1 polymer ?
#
loop_
_entity_poly.entity_id
_entity_poly.type
_entity_poly.pdbx_seq_one_letter_code
_entity_poly.pdbx_strand_id
1 'polypeptide(L)'
;KALWEEIKQLRKASATDLWCIIGDFNHTRKISERSGLSQNYQHAGLMKDFNEWIAELEVEEAPRLGRKFTWYRPNGLAKSRLDRAFISADWLNLWHGCYQLALDRNFSDHCPILLNSSQVDWGPKPFRFLDCWLQDKSLPKAVAEAWNSYRGAGWGGFIIKEKLKLLKQKLKTWNKQQFGNIQHNITSIQREMNNLELQSESRQLTADEIHRRKQLQEQLWSAANANASLLRQKSRTKWIKEGDCNSRYFHLFVNWHRRKNSVQGIQIEGTWVHEPARVKEEIRQFFKNIYQEPHAVRPNLDGVHFSTLDFHHNSALTAPFEHSEIKEAVWNCGNDKSPGPDGFNFKFIKAFWDILKPDLFRFMDEFHANASFPRGLNASFIALIPKTSDPQSLHEYRPISLIGCIYKIMAKLLANRLKRVMPIIIDERQSGFIEGRQLLHSVTIVNEVVDEAKRRNKSCMIFKADFEKAYDTVSWDFLLYMMKRMGFCDKWISWIQGCLSSATISVLVNGSPTSEFQPQRGIRQGDPLAPFLFNIAAEGLTGMIREAQSKCLYEGFKVGTKDIDVSILQYADDTIFVGKATTANVQTLKVLLKGFEMVSGLKLNCNKSKFVAFGVQDQWTHAAATFLNCGVMAVPFSYLGVPIGANPRRGATWGPIIKKCEKKLAMWKHKYISFGGRVTLIKAVLNSIPIFFLSFFRIPLQVIAKLERIQRRFLWGDNHDQKKISWVKWESVCLPEEDGGLGIKNLKIFNQALLGKWCWNLFHQSGNLWAKILESKYGGWRQLQLSARLPLASIWWRDLSLVYGSAQFDGWFFSRISWKIGSGRNTFFWEDPWKEQRTPLKVIYPRLYQISQQKNHFIQRMGLHHQQRWEWQLQWRRPFRECEIQTAITLLEDIQGLIINQHQSDSWKWLDDSSGVYSVKSAYQILSRNPEDHPKDEVYKSIWKMKIPSKVACFLWRLVKDRLPTRINLSKRNIVLPHLCCPFCNNAEEEASHLFFTCPSILPLWWESWAWVGIIG
;
A
#
# COMPACT_ATOMS: atom_id res chain seq x y z
N LYS A 1 28.26 -25.06 16.52
CA LYS A 1 27.95 -25.43 15.11
C LYS A 1 27.86 -26.95 14.98
N ALA A 2 28.73 -27.76 15.64
CA ALA A 2 28.65 -29.21 15.58
C ALA A 2 27.29 -29.74 16.02
N LEU A 3 26.76 -29.30 17.17
CA LEU A 3 25.44 -29.67 17.66
C LEU A 3 24.32 -29.27 16.67
N TRP A 4 24.47 -28.14 15.95
CA TRP A 4 23.48 -27.71 14.94
C TRP A 4 23.43 -28.68 13.75
N GLU A 5 24.54 -29.20 13.31
CA GLU A 5 24.59 -30.20 12.24
C GLU A 5 24.04 -31.55 12.71
N GLU A 6 24.32 -31.94 13.93
CA GLU A 6 23.76 -33.15 14.55
C GLU A 6 22.24 -33.11 14.62
N ILE A 7 21.67 -32.01 15.10
CA ILE A 7 20.20 -31.78 15.10
C ILE A 7 19.62 -31.82 13.67
N LYS A 8 20.34 -31.30 12.67
CA LYS A 8 19.90 -31.42 11.27
C LYS A 8 19.87 -32.86 10.77
N GLN A 9 20.88 -33.65 11.13
CA GLN A 9 20.94 -35.07 10.77
C GLN A 9 19.80 -35.86 11.44
N LEU A 10 19.57 -35.62 12.72
CA LEU A 10 18.45 -36.20 13.46
C LEU A 10 17.09 -35.82 12.80
N ARG A 11 16.93 -34.56 12.39
CA ARG A 11 15.72 -34.13 11.71
C ARG A 11 15.50 -34.80 10.36
N LYS A 12 16.57 -35.06 9.62
CA LYS A 12 16.50 -35.79 8.33
C LYS A 12 16.20 -37.29 8.50
N ALA A 13 16.71 -37.88 9.56
CA ALA A 13 16.55 -39.33 9.88
C ALA A 13 15.17 -39.62 10.53
N SER A 14 14.52 -38.62 11.10
CA SER A 14 13.26 -38.81 11.83
C SER A 14 12.08 -39.05 10.88
N ALA A 15 11.30 -40.09 11.16
CA ALA A 15 10.05 -40.41 10.50
C ALA A 15 8.87 -39.51 10.95
N THR A 16 9.04 -38.78 12.07
CA THR A 16 7.96 -37.91 12.61
C THR A 16 8.12 -36.46 12.22
N ASP A 17 7.02 -35.80 11.92
CA ASP A 17 6.97 -34.35 11.65
C ASP A 17 6.78 -33.49 12.91
N LEU A 18 6.65 -34.13 14.09
CA LEU A 18 6.43 -33.45 15.38
C LEU A 18 7.78 -33.23 16.11
N TRP A 19 8.27 -32.00 16.07
CA TRP A 19 9.53 -31.61 16.67
C TRP A 19 9.37 -30.46 17.64
N CYS A 20 10.02 -30.54 18.77
CA CYS A 20 10.22 -29.49 19.75
C CYS A 20 11.70 -29.47 20.18
N ILE A 21 12.34 -28.31 20.05
CA ILE A 21 13.73 -28.06 20.43
C ILE A 21 13.70 -26.92 21.43
N ILE A 22 14.01 -27.15 22.69
CA ILE A 22 13.99 -26.19 23.78
C ILE A 22 15.32 -26.15 24.51
N GLY A 23 15.82 -24.96 24.87
CA GLY A 23 17.04 -24.78 25.63
C GLY A 23 17.69 -23.42 25.43
N ASP A 24 18.92 -23.30 25.96
CA ASP A 24 19.82 -22.18 25.73
C ASP A 24 20.59 -22.36 24.41
N PHE A 25 20.39 -21.46 23.46
CA PHE A 25 21.05 -21.48 22.16
C PHE A 25 22.31 -20.61 22.13
N ASN A 26 22.58 -19.83 23.17
CA ASN A 26 23.71 -18.90 23.26
C ASN A 26 23.78 -17.88 22.10
N HIS A 27 22.69 -17.73 21.33
CA HIS A 27 22.62 -16.90 20.13
C HIS A 27 21.35 -16.06 20.10
N THR A 28 21.50 -14.79 19.64
CA THR A 28 20.36 -13.90 19.38
C THR A 28 19.99 -13.92 17.90
N ARG A 29 18.70 -13.78 17.60
CA ARG A 29 18.17 -13.72 16.23
C ARG A 29 18.15 -12.31 15.66
N LYS A 30 18.07 -11.29 16.53
CA LYS A 30 17.96 -9.87 16.19
C LYS A 30 18.79 -9.04 17.17
N ILE A 31 19.26 -7.88 16.70
CA ILE A 31 20.00 -6.91 17.54
C ILE A 31 19.15 -6.45 18.74
N SER A 32 17.83 -6.27 18.55
CA SER A 32 16.90 -5.85 19.62
C SER A 32 16.72 -6.86 20.76
N GLU A 33 17.24 -8.07 20.62
CA GLU A 33 17.21 -9.13 21.64
C GLU A 33 18.41 -9.07 22.59
N ARG A 34 19.22 -8.04 22.46
CA ARG A 34 20.37 -7.74 23.33
C ARG A 34 20.36 -6.29 23.76
N SER A 35 20.77 -6.01 24.99
CA SER A 35 20.85 -4.65 25.54
C SER A 35 22.06 -4.54 26.47
N GLY A 36 22.72 -3.36 26.52
CA GLY A 36 23.78 -3.05 27.49
C GLY A 36 25.20 -3.46 27.07
N LEU A 37 25.43 -4.08 25.90
CA LEU A 37 26.77 -4.37 25.38
C LEU A 37 27.04 -3.53 24.13
N SER A 38 28.31 -3.15 23.89
CA SER A 38 28.69 -2.43 22.65
C SER A 38 28.22 -3.24 21.44
N GLN A 39 27.54 -2.60 20.51
CA GLN A 39 27.04 -3.20 19.29
C GLN A 39 28.18 -3.44 18.29
N ASN A 40 29.10 -4.37 18.58
CA ASN A 40 30.13 -4.75 17.62
C ASN A 40 29.48 -5.53 16.47
N TYR A 41 29.68 -5.06 15.24
CA TYR A 41 29.20 -5.66 13.97
C TYR A 41 29.66 -7.10 13.74
N GLN A 42 30.62 -7.63 14.51
CA GLN A 42 31.16 -9.00 14.41
C GLN A 42 30.09 -10.09 14.66
N HIS A 43 28.98 -9.78 15.35
CA HIS A 43 27.91 -10.75 15.62
C HIS A 43 26.84 -10.86 14.50
N ALA A 44 26.87 -10.02 13.47
CA ALA A 44 25.88 -10.06 12.41
C ALA A 44 25.95 -11.37 11.58
N GLY A 45 27.13 -11.94 11.40
CA GLY A 45 27.34 -13.23 10.74
C GLY A 45 26.73 -14.39 11.51
N LEU A 46 26.99 -14.44 12.82
CA LEU A 46 26.48 -15.50 13.70
C LEU A 46 24.94 -15.47 13.80
N MET A 47 24.33 -14.26 13.85
CA MET A 47 22.88 -14.12 13.81
C MET A 47 22.28 -14.61 12.48
N LYS A 48 23.00 -14.40 11.37
CA LYS A 48 22.59 -14.89 10.07
C LYS A 48 22.64 -16.42 10.04
N ASP A 49 23.77 -17.02 10.41
CA ASP A 49 23.95 -18.48 10.45
C ASP A 49 22.88 -19.16 11.32
N PHE A 50 22.58 -18.58 12.49
CA PHE A 50 21.56 -19.11 13.39
C PHE A 50 20.13 -19.05 12.79
N ASN A 51 19.78 -17.95 12.12
CA ASN A 51 18.49 -17.84 11.46
C ASN A 51 18.38 -18.76 10.22
N GLU A 52 19.48 -19.02 9.51
CA GLU A 52 19.54 -19.96 8.39
C GLU A 52 19.34 -21.39 8.90
N TRP A 53 20.03 -21.78 9.99
CA TRP A 53 19.85 -23.08 10.63
C TRP A 53 18.39 -23.34 11.07
N ILE A 54 17.73 -22.36 11.71
CA ILE A 54 16.31 -22.46 12.08
C ILE A 54 15.43 -22.67 10.83
N ALA A 55 15.73 -21.96 9.74
CA ALA A 55 14.97 -22.06 8.50
C ALA A 55 15.15 -23.44 7.83
N GLU A 56 16.35 -24.00 7.86
CA GLU A 56 16.66 -25.35 7.32
C GLU A 56 15.94 -26.46 8.07
N LEU A 57 15.84 -26.34 9.41
CA LEU A 57 15.10 -27.29 10.25
C LEU A 57 13.59 -27.22 10.07
N GLU A 58 13.08 -26.21 9.36
CA GLU A 58 11.65 -25.97 9.19
C GLU A 58 10.87 -25.83 10.51
N VAL A 59 11.51 -25.29 11.56
CA VAL A 59 10.89 -25.00 12.85
C VAL A 59 10.61 -23.51 13.02
N GLU A 60 9.62 -23.20 13.85
CA GLU A 60 9.23 -21.84 14.23
C GLU A 60 9.41 -21.63 15.72
N GLU A 61 9.83 -20.45 16.13
CA GLU A 61 9.91 -20.10 17.53
C GLU A 61 8.50 -19.94 18.11
N ALA A 62 8.22 -20.63 19.23
CA ALA A 62 6.95 -20.48 19.94
C ALA A 62 6.76 -19.04 20.40
N PRO A 63 5.54 -18.45 20.29
CA PRO A 63 5.25 -17.10 20.77
C PRO A 63 5.68 -16.96 22.24
N ARG A 64 6.38 -15.87 22.55
CA ARG A 64 6.92 -15.68 23.91
C ARG A 64 6.04 -14.74 24.72
N LEU A 65 5.88 -15.10 25.99
CA LEU A 65 5.18 -14.34 26.99
C LEU A 65 6.09 -14.04 28.20
N GLY A 66 5.72 -13.05 28.99
CA GLY A 66 6.49 -12.66 30.16
C GLY A 66 7.69 -11.75 29.83
N ARG A 67 8.85 -12.09 30.32
CA ARG A 67 10.04 -11.22 30.23
C ARG A 67 10.61 -11.13 28.81
N LYS A 68 11.14 -9.93 28.47
CA LYS A 68 11.74 -9.64 27.15
C LYS A 68 13.10 -10.34 26.96
N PHE A 69 13.85 -10.53 28.04
CA PHE A 69 15.17 -11.16 28.06
C PHE A 69 15.12 -12.40 28.94
N THR A 70 15.93 -13.39 28.63
CA THR A 70 16.02 -14.65 29.38
C THR A 70 17.34 -14.80 30.08
N TRP A 71 18.37 -14.01 29.75
CA TRP A 71 19.68 -13.98 30.38
C TRP A 71 20.04 -12.57 30.83
N TYR A 72 20.61 -12.46 32.00
CA TYR A 72 21.02 -11.23 32.66
C TYR A 72 22.43 -11.34 33.22
N ARG A 73 23.35 -10.50 32.76
CA ARG A 73 24.69 -10.46 33.30
C ARG A 73 24.65 -10.13 34.81
N PRO A 74 25.45 -10.81 35.66
CA PRO A 74 25.39 -10.59 37.11
C PRO A 74 25.58 -9.13 37.57
N ASN A 75 26.38 -8.36 36.82
CA ASN A 75 26.58 -6.91 37.10
C ASN A 75 25.40 -6.01 36.63
N GLY A 76 24.32 -6.53 36.09
CA GLY A 76 23.14 -5.81 35.64
C GLY A 76 23.30 -4.98 34.36
N LEU A 77 24.53 -4.86 33.82
CA LEU A 77 24.83 -3.98 32.66
C LEU A 77 24.44 -4.56 31.31
N ALA A 78 24.21 -5.85 31.22
CA ALA A 78 23.83 -6.50 29.97
C ALA A 78 22.72 -7.52 30.14
N LYS A 79 21.88 -7.67 29.13
CA LYS A 79 20.79 -8.64 29.08
C LYS A 79 20.55 -9.11 27.65
N SER A 80 20.24 -10.40 27.50
CA SER A 80 20.06 -11.04 26.20
C SER A 80 18.91 -12.05 26.22
N ARG A 81 18.41 -12.40 25.05
CA ARG A 81 17.46 -13.49 24.86
C ARG A 81 18.19 -14.67 24.25
N LEU A 82 18.49 -15.67 25.05
CA LEU A 82 19.27 -16.86 24.67
C LEU A 82 18.41 -18.11 24.67
N ASP A 83 17.54 -18.25 25.67
CA ASP A 83 16.68 -19.41 25.88
C ASP A 83 15.44 -19.33 24.98
N ARG A 84 15.11 -20.42 24.29
CA ARG A 84 14.06 -20.50 23.28
C ARG A 84 13.44 -21.89 23.18
N ALA A 85 12.19 -21.91 22.68
CA ALA A 85 11.53 -23.12 22.23
C ALA A 85 11.22 -23.00 20.72
N PHE A 86 11.73 -23.92 19.92
CA PHE A 86 11.42 -24.05 18.49
C PHE A 86 10.57 -25.29 18.27
N ILE A 87 9.50 -25.17 17.50
CA ILE A 87 8.50 -26.21 17.25
C ILE A 87 8.20 -26.35 15.77
N SER A 88 7.91 -27.55 15.30
CA SER A 88 7.57 -27.83 13.90
C SER A 88 6.18 -27.29 13.55
N ALA A 89 5.93 -27.12 12.25
CA ALA A 89 4.63 -26.66 11.76
C ALA A 89 3.49 -27.63 12.10
N ASP A 90 3.78 -28.92 12.07
CA ASP A 90 2.79 -29.97 12.38
C ASP A 90 2.50 -30.06 13.89
N TRP A 91 3.47 -29.80 14.75
CA TRP A 91 3.26 -29.56 16.18
C TRP A 91 2.28 -28.40 16.41
N LEU A 92 2.47 -27.27 15.72
CA LEU A 92 1.59 -26.12 15.82
C LEU A 92 0.17 -26.36 15.23
N ASN A 93 0.03 -27.31 14.33
CA ASN A 93 -1.28 -27.72 13.81
C ASN A 93 -2.03 -28.60 14.82
N LEU A 94 -1.36 -29.39 15.59
CA LEU A 94 -1.96 -30.20 16.68
C LEU A 94 -2.27 -29.33 17.91
N TRP A 95 -1.32 -28.54 18.34
CA TRP A 95 -1.41 -27.68 19.54
C TRP A 95 -1.45 -26.21 19.15
N HIS A 96 -2.58 -25.74 18.69
CA HIS A 96 -2.78 -24.40 18.12
C HIS A 96 -2.49 -23.24 19.07
N GLY A 97 -2.55 -23.47 20.39
CA GLY A 97 -2.34 -22.46 21.45
C GLY A 97 -0.97 -22.51 22.09
N CYS A 98 0.04 -23.13 21.44
CA CYS A 98 1.36 -23.31 22.04
C CYS A 98 2.13 -21.97 22.17
N TYR A 99 2.67 -21.69 23.36
CA TYR A 99 3.49 -20.54 23.68
C TYR A 99 4.58 -20.87 24.70
N GLN A 100 5.65 -20.07 24.72
CA GLN A 100 6.71 -20.15 25.73
C GLN A 100 6.58 -18.98 26.72
N LEU A 101 6.59 -19.28 28.00
CA LEU A 101 6.55 -18.32 29.11
C LEU A 101 7.92 -18.25 29.78
N ALA A 102 8.51 -17.04 29.78
CA ALA A 102 9.70 -16.78 30.57
C ALA A 102 9.29 -16.45 32.02
N LEU A 103 9.64 -17.34 32.94
CA LEU A 103 9.34 -17.20 34.37
C LEU A 103 10.30 -16.22 35.06
N ASP A 104 10.05 -15.95 36.33
CA ASP A 104 10.93 -15.12 37.12
C ASP A 104 12.28 -15.79 37.37
N ARG A 105 13.31 -14.96 37.30
CA ARG A 105 14.69 -15.41 37.56
C ARG A 105 14.83 -15.68 39.04
N ASN A 106 15.48 -16.80 39.31
CA ASN A 106 15.84 -17.22 40.68
C ASN A 106 17.36 -17.02 40.89
N PHE A 107 18.07 -18.02 41.31
CA PHE A 107 19.54 -18.01 41.59
C PHE A 107 20.40 -17.95 40.32
N SER A 108 19.87 -18.44 39.20
CA SER A 108 20.55 -18.45 37.90
C SER A 108 20.59 -17.06 37.29
N ASP A 109 21.57 -16.80 36.42
CA ASP A 109 21.58 -15.65 35.51
C ASP A 109 20.61 -15.83 34.31
N HIS A 110 20.02 -17.05 34.17
CA HIS A 110 18.95 -17.36 33.22
C HIS A 110 17.55 -17.32 33.86
N CYS A 111 16.55 -17.04 33.05
CA CYS A 111 15.14 -17.21 33.39
C CYS A 111 14.66 -18.58 32.88
N PRO A 112 13.98 -19.39 33.70
CA PRO A 112 13.37 -20.62 33.22
C PRO A 112 12.34 -20.32 32.12
N ILE A 113 12.29 -21.17 31.11
CA ILE A 113 11.27 -21.11 30.05
C ILE A 113 10.34 -22.31 30.15
N LEU A 114 9.04 -22.04 30.17
CA LEU A 114 7.98 -23.06 30.17
C LEU A 114 7.29 -23.06 28.82
N LEU A 115 7.30 -24.19 28.12
CA LEU A 115 6.45 -24.37 26.91
C LEU A 115 5.10 -24.90 27.37
N ASN A 116 4.07 -24.11 27.08
CA ASN A 116 2.69 -24.43 27.44
C ASN A 116 1.80 -24.50 26.20
N SER A 117 0.78 -25.35 26.25
CA SER A 117 -0.25 -25.48 25.22
C SER A 117 -1.62 -25.45 25.88
N SER A 118 -2.22 -24.26 25.97
CA SER A 118 -3.57 -24.12 26.49
C SER A 118 -4.51 -23.60 25.43
N GLN A 119 -5.65 -24.27 25.24
CA GLN A 119 -6.77 -23.72 24.49
C GLN A 119 -7.63 -22.91 25.45
N VAL A 120 -7.32 -21.61 25.57
CA VAL A 120 -8.09 -20.69 26.38
C VAL A 120 -9.34 -20.26 25.59
N ASP A 121 -10.52 -20.44 26.16
CA ASP A 121 -11.76 -19.92 25.58
C ASP A 121 -11.87 -18.41 25.87
N TRP A 122 -11.75 -17.63 24.82
CA TRP A 122 -11.94 -16.17 24.85
C TRP A 122 -13.39 -15.72 24.71
N GLY A 123 -14.33 -16.68 24.64
CA GLY A 123 -15.76 -16.44 24.47
C GLY A 123 -16.21 -16.34 23.01
N PRO A 124 -17.49 -16.03 22.79
CA PRO A 124 -18.14 -16.14 21.47
C PRO A 124 -17.57 -15.18 20.45
N LYS A 125 -17.40 -15.66 19.22
CA LYS A 125 -16.93 -14.86 18.09
C LYS A 125 -18.13 -14.30 17.31
N PRO A 126 -18.07 -13.02 16.86
CA PRO A 126 -19.14 -12.41 16.10
C PRO A 126 -19.33 -13.09 14.74
N PHE A 127 -20.56 -12.99 14.23
CA PHE A 127 -20.92 -13.48 12.89
C PHE A 127 -20.07 -12.79 11.82
N ARG A 128 -19.70 -13.52 10.77
CA ARG A 128 -19.04 -12.99 9.58
C ARG A 128 -19.58 -13.71 8.35
N PHE A 129 -19.99 -12.92 7.35
CA PHE A 129 -20.43 -13.44 6.05
C PHE A 129 -19.25 -14.10 5.32
N LEU A 130 -19.47 -15.29 4.76
CA LEU A 130 -18.45 -16.03 4.02
C LEU A 130 -18.66 -15.85 2.50
N ASP A 131 -17.61 -15.46 1.80
CA ASP A 131 -17.67 -15.20 0.37
C ASP A 131 -18.00 -16.42 -0.49
N CYS A 132 -17.68 -17.62 0.01
CA CYS A 132 -18.02 -18.88 -0.64
C CYS A 132 -19.54 -19.13 -0.73
N TRP A 133 -20.33 -18.57 0.19
CA TRP A 133 -21.79 -18.68 0.15
C TRP A 133 -22.41 -18.10 -1.12
N LEU A 134 -21.79 -17.08 -1.72
CA LEU A 134 -22.28 -16.46 -2.96
C LEU A 134 -22.29 -17.40 -4.18
N GLN A 135 -21.65 -18.57 -4.07
CA GLN A 135 -21.64 -19.57 -5.13
C GLN A 135 -22.86 -20.50 -5.06
N ASP A 136 -23.58 -20.50 -3.93
CA ASP A 136 -24.74 -21.35 -3.72
C ASP A 136 -26.00 -20.73 -4.32
N LYS A 137 -26.71 -21.54 -5.14
CA LYS A 137 -27.91 -21.10 -5.87
C LYS A 137 -29.11 -20.85 -4.94
N SER A 138 -29.13 -21.41 -3.71
CA SER A 138 -30.21 -21.22 -2.74
C SER A 138 -30.09 -19.95 -1.93
N LEU A 139 -28.86 -19.36 -1.85
CA LEU A 139 -28.61 -18.18 -1.03
C LEU A 139 -29.47 -16.96 -1.42
N PRO A 140 -29.62 -16.57 -2.72
CA PRO A 140 -30.43 -15.42 -3.09
C PRO A 140 -31.88 -15.52 -2.58
N LYS A 141 -32.50 -16.70 -2.68
CA LYS A 141 -33.84 -16.96 -2.17
C LYS A 141 -33.90 -16.80 -0.65
N ALA A 142 -32.97 -17.43 0.07
CA ALA A 142 -32.88 -17.33 1.53
C ALA A 142 -32.71 -15.88 2.03
N VAL A 143 -31.89 -15.07 1.31
CA VAL A 143 -31.68 -13.65 1.62
C VAL A 143 -32.95 -12.84 1.37
N ALA A 144 -33.60 -13.02 0.22
CA ALA A 144 -34.81 -12.31 -0.13
C ALA A 144 -35.97 -12.61 0.85
N GLU A 145 -36.18 -13.88 1.18
CA GLU A 145 -37.19 -14.31 2.15
C GLU A 145 -36.94 -13.71 3.55
N ALA A 146 -35.69 -13.80 4.01
CA ALA A 146 -35.33 -13.27 5.32
C ALA A 146 -35.44 -11.73 5.38
N TRP A 147 -35.11 -11.03 4.32
CA TRP A 147 -35.20 -9.57 4.24
C TRP A 147 -36.63 -9.06 4.21
N ASN A 148 -37.50 -9.75 3.45
CA ASN A 148 -38.88 -9.36 3.26
C ASN A 148 -39.82 -9.86 4.40
N SER A 149 -39.35 -10.78 5.24
CA SER A 149 -40.13 -11.28 6.37
C SER A 149 -40.35 -10.27 7.49
N TYR A 150 -39.49 -9.24 7.57
CA TYR A 150 -39.64 -8.18 8.58
C TYR A 150 -40.59 -7.07 8.08
N ARG A 151 -41.77 -6.93 8.74
CA ARG A 151 -42.82 -5.96 8.42
C ARG A 151 -42.98 -4.87 9.48
N GLY A 152 -42.00 -4.68 10.35
CA GLY A 152 -42.04 -3.65 11.41
C GLY A 152 -42.16 -2.25 10.84
N ALA A 153 -42.96 -1.40 11.48
CA ALA A 153 -43.02 0.05 11.21
C ALA A 153 -41.99 0.79 12.00
N GLY A 154 -41.67 2.01 11.58
CA GLY A 154 -40.77 2.91 12.28
C GLY A 154 -39.69 3.53 11.42
N TRP A 155 -38.64 4.03 12.03
CA TRP A 155 -37.53 4.72 11.41
C TRP A 155 -36.69 3.77 10.53
N GLY A 156 -36.30 4.20 9.31
CA GLY A 156 -35.63 3.37 8.33
C GLY A 156 -34.30 2.80 8.82
N GLY A 157 -33.54 3.58 9.60
CA GLY A 157 -32.31 3.10 10.22
C GLY A 157 -32.55 1.98 11.25
N PHE A 158 -33.67 2.00 11.99
CA PHE A 158 -34.05 0.92 12.89
C PHE A 158 -34.48 -0.32 12.11
N ILE A 159 -35.27 -0.14 11.05
CA ILE A 159 -35.72 -1.22 10.19
C ILE A 159 -34.55 -1.97 9.57
N ILE A 160 -33.59 -1.27 8.97
CA ILE A 160 -32.36 -1.87 8.42
C ILE A 160 -31.61 -2.69 9.49
N LYS A 161 -31.44 -2.13 10.69
CA LYS A 161 -30.77 -2.83 11.79
C LYS A 161 -31.45 -4.13 12.15
N GLU A 162 -32.77 -4.14 12.31
CA GLU A 162 -33.54 -5.35 12.67
C GLU A 162 -33.58 -6.36 11.50
N LYS A 163 -33.71 -5.89 10.24
CA LYS A 163 -33.56 -6.74 9.05
C LYS A 163 -32.21 -7.43 8.98
N LEU A 164 -31.09 -6.70 9.22
CA LEU A 164 -29.74 -7.27 9.26
C LEU A 164 -29.57 -8.28 10.40
N LYS A 165 -30.17 -8.02 11.56
CA LYS A 165 -30.15 -8.95 12.70
C LYS A 165 -30.89 -10.24 12.39
N LEU A 166 -32.10 -10.16 11.82
CA LEU A 166 -32.89 -11.31 11.39
C LEU A 166 -32.16 -12.11 10.30
N LEU A 167 -31.66 -11.42 9.29
CA LEU A 167 -30.89 -12.05 8.21
C LEU A 167 -29.68 -12.82 8.77
N LYS A 168 -28.96 -12.24 9.73
CA LYS A 168 -27.84 -12.90 10.41
C LYS A 168 -28.26 -14.22 11.08
N GLN A 169 -29.40 -14.24 11.72
CA GLN A 169 -29.95 -15.46 12.36
C GLN A 169 -30.31 -16.52 11.32
N LYS A 170 -31.02 -16.12 10.27
CA LYS A 170 -31.40 -17.01 9.17
C LYS A 170 -30.21 -17.61 8.44
N LEU A 171 -29.20 -16.78 8.14
CA LEU A 171 -27.97 -17.24 7.50
C LEU A 171 -27.13 -18.18 8.38
N LYS A 172 -27.14 -18.02 9.71
CA LYS A 172 -26.54 -19.01 10.62
C LYS A 172 -27.22 -20.38 10.54
N THR A 173 -28.54 -20.41 10.51
CA THR A 173 -29.33 -21.65 10.37
C THR A 173 -29.13 -22.27 8.98
N TRP A 174 -29.24 -21.45 7.93
CA TRP A 174 -28.99 -21.88 6.54
C TRP A 174 -27.59 -22.47 6.38
N ASN A 175 -26.57 -21.83 6.95
CA ASN A 175 -25.18 -22.34 6.87
C ASN A 175 -25.04 -23.71 7.56
N LYS A 176 -25.70 -23.93 8.70
CA LYS A 176 -25.67 -25.25 9.36
C LYS A 176 -26.33 -26.35 8.52
N GLN A 177 -27.40 -26.02 7.80
CA GLN A 177 -28.16 -26.97 7.00
C GLN A 177 -27.51 -27.29 5.64
N GLN A 178 -27.01 -26.28 4.96
CA GLN A 178 -26.49 -26.38 3.58
C GLN A 178 -24.97 -26.58 3.49
N PHE A 179 -24.19 -25.79 4.19
CA PHE A 179 -22.73 -25.81 4.08
C PHE A 179 -22.06 -26.71 5.10
N GLY A 180 -22.52 -26.72 6.31
CA GLY A 180 -21.94 -27.49 7.41
C GLY A 180 -20.44 -27.18 7.60
N ASN A 181 -19.65 -28.22 7.89
CA ASN A 181 -18.20 -28.16 7.95
C ASN A 181 -17.62 -28.59 6.60
N ILE A 182 -17.15 -27.62 5.81
CA ILE A 182 -16.58 -27.84 4.46
C ILE A 182 -15.49 -28.92 4.48
N GLN A 183 -14.62 -28.94 5.50
CA GLN A 183 -13.55 -29.93 5.59
C GLN A 183 -14.09 -31.34 5.85
N HIS A 184 -15.07 -31.47 6.71
CA HIS A 184 -15.75 -32.73 6.96
C HIS A 184 -16.46 -33.25 5.70
N ASN A 185 -17.15 -32.35 4.96
CA ASN A 185 -17.82 -32.71 3.72
C ASN A 185 -16.80 -33.20 2.67
N ILE A 186 -15.64 -32.53 2.51
CA ILE A 186 -14.57 -32.95 1.60
C ILE A 186 -14.12 -34.37 1.97
N THR A 187 -13.84 -34.62 3.26
CA THR A 187 -13.38 -35.93 3.72
C THR A 187 -14.44 -37.02 3.53
N SER A 188 -15.71 -36.70 3.77
CA SER A 188 -16.81 -37.63 3.56
C SER A 188 -17.00 -38.02 2.09
N ILE A 189 -17.00 -37.01 1.19
CA ILE A 189 -17.11 -37.23 -0.26
C ILE A 189 -15.92 -38.04 -0.78
N GLN A 190 -14.68 -37.71 -0.34
CA GLN A 190 -13.50 -38.49 -0.71
C GLN A 190 -13.59 -39.96 -0.26
N ARG A 191 -14.11 -40.21 0.95
CA ARG A 191 -14.28 -41.57 1.46
C ARG A 191 -15.30 -42.37 0.64
N GLU A 192 -16.44 -41.75 0.31
CA GLU A 192 -17.48 -42.40 -0.53
C GLU A 192 -16.94 -42.68 -1.94
N MET A 193 -16.22 -41.73 -2.53
CA MET A 193 -15.63 -41.90 -3.85
C MET A 193 -14.58 -43.01 -3.87
N ASN A 194 -13.68 -43.05 -2.86
CA ASN A 194 -12.67 -44.11 -2.75
C ASN A 194 -13.33 -45.51 -2.54
N ASN A 195 -14.44 -45.59 -1.81
CA ASN A 195 -15.18 -46.84 -1.68
C ASN A 195 -15.73 -47.35 -3.02
N LEU A 196 -16.29 -46.46 -3.87
CA LEU A 196 -16.71 -46.81 -5.19
C LEU A 196 -15.54 -47.21 -6.11
N GLU A 197 -14.40 -46.56 -5.98
CA GLU A 197 -13.19 -46.91 -6.73
C GLU A 197 -12.63 -48.27 -6.33
N LEU A 198 -12.57 -48.58 -5.02
CA LEU A 198 -12.21 -49.93 -4.55
C LEU A 198 -13.19 -51.04 -5.03
N GLN A 199 -14.49 -50.73 -5.09
CA GLN A 199 -15.48 -51.70 -5.67
C GLN A 199 -15.21 -51.90 -7.17
N SER A 200 -14.75 -50.87 -7.88
CA SER A 200 -14.43 -50.99 -9.31
C SER A 200 -13.21 -51.86 -9.61
N GLU A 201 -12.35 -52.11 -8.63
CA GLU A 201 -11.24 -53.06 -8.76
C GLU A 201 -11.69 -54.55 -8.72
N SER A 202 -12.81 -54.80 -8.10
CA SER A 202 -13.35 -56.16 -7.95
C SER A 202 -14.47 -56.50 -8.93
N ARG A 203 -15.24 -55.53 -9.42
CA ARG A 203 -16.34 -55.68 -10.40
C ARG A 203 -16.59 -54.42 -11.20
N GLN A 204 -17.26 -54.56 -12.32
CA GLN A 204 -17.75 -53.37 -13.05
C GLN A 204 -18.83 -52.64 -12.24
N LEU A 205 -18.75 -51.32 -12.22
CA LEU A 205 -19.74 -50.48 -11.59
C LEU A 205 -21.03 -50.46 -12.38
N THR A 206 -22.17 -50.42 -11.69
CA THR A 206 -23.47 -50.21 -12.31
C THR A 206 -23.63 -48.80 -12.85
N ALA A 207 -24.60 -48.59 -13.74
CA ALA A 207 -24.86 -47.25 -14.30
C ALA A 207 -25.16 -46.21 -13.22
N ASP A 208 -25.87 -46.59 -12.16
CA ASP A 208 -26.18 -45.71 -11.02
C ASP A 208 -24.93 -45.37 -10.22
N GLU A 209 -24.04 -46.32 -10.02
CA GLU A 209 -22.75 -46.10 -9.33
C GLU A 209 -21.80 -45.18 -10.15
N ILE A 210 -21.78 -45.34 -11.46
CA ILE A 210 -21.06 -44.45 -12.36
C ILE A 210 -21.63 -43.03 -12.29
N HIS A 211 -22.96 -42.92 -12.30
CA HIS A 211 -23.64 -41.62 -12.15
C HIS A 211 -23.34 -40.99 -10.79
N ARG A 212 -23.42 -41.79 -9.70
CA ARG A 212 -23.08 -41.33 -8.35
C ARG A 212 -21.63 -40.86 -8.24
N ARG A 213 -20.69 -41.63 -8.80
CA ARG A 213 -19.28 -41.26 -8.83
C ARG A 213 -19.06 -39.91 -9.52
N LYS A 214 -19.72 -39.64 -10.65
CA LYS A 214 -19.66 -38.33 -11.34
C LYS A 214 -20.24 -37.22 -10.49
N GLN A 215 -21.38 -37.43 -9.83
CA GLN A 215 -21.95 -36.46 -8.89
C GLN A 215 -21.00 -36.16 -7.72
N LEU A 216 -20.36 -37.16 -7.13
CA LEU A 216 -19.40 -37.01 -6.04
C LEU A 216 -18.18 -36.20 -6.51
N GLN A 217 -17.72 -36.42 -7.70
CA GLN A 217 -16.60 -35.66 -8.28
C GLN A 217 -16.95 -34.16 -8.47
N GLU A 218 -18.16 -33.85 -8.93
CA GLU A 218 -18.65 -32.48 -9.05
C GLU A 218 -18.80 -31.82 -7.65
N GLN A 219 -19.35 -32.56 -6.68
CA GLN A 219 -19.50 -32.11 -5.30
C GLN A 219 -18.13 -31.87 -4.65
N LEU A 220 -17.14 -32.75 -4.85
CA LEU A 220 -15.76 -32.60 -4.36
C LEU A 220 -15.13 -31.33 -4.93
N TRP A 221 -15.30 -31.10 -6.23
CA TRP A 221 -14.78 -29.91 -6.89
C TRP A 221 -15.42 -28.62 -6.35
N SER A 222 -16.72 -28.62 -6.14
CA SER A 222 -17.45 -27.51 -5.54
C SER A 222 -16.99 -27.22 -4.10
N ALA A 223 -16.88 -28.27 -3.27
CA ALA A 223 -16.40 -28.16 -1.88
C ALA A 223 -14.94 -27.69 -1.80
N ALA A 224 -14.06 -28.15 -2.69
CA ALA A 224 -12.68 -27.71 -2.78
C ALA A 224 -12.57 -26.22 -3.16
N ASN A 225 -13.41 -25.76 -4.11
CA ASN A 225 -13.48 -24.34 -4.49
C ASN A 225 -14.02 -23.47 -3.34
N ALA A 226 -15.02 -23.95 -2.60
CA ALA A 226 -15.54 -23.26 -1.42
C ALA A 226 -14.46 -23.14 -0.32
N ASN A 227 -13.69 -24.22 -0.07
CA ASN A 227 -12.57 -24.21 0.87
C ASN A 227 -11.46 -23.24 0.43
N ALA A 228 -11.09 -23.24 -0.84
CA ALA A 228 -10.13 -22.29 -1.39
C ALA A 228 -10.60 -20.83 -1.26
N SER A 229 -11.90 -20.56 -1.47
CA SER A 229 -12.52 -19.24 -1.26
C SER A 229 -12.44 -18.80 0.20
N LEU A 230 -12.75 -19.71 1.13
CA LEU A 230 -12.67 -19.48 2.57
C LEU A 230 -11.22 -19.16 3.03
N LEU A 231 -10.26 -19.93 2.55
CA LEU A 231 -8.83 -19.70 2.84
C LEU A 231 -8.35 -18.35 2.28
N ARG A 232 -8.79 -17.97 1.07
CA ARG A 232 -8.54 -16.64 0.49
C ARG A 232 -9.09 -15.53 1.36
N GLN A 233 -10.35 -15.62 1.78
CA GLN A 233 -10.98 -14.64 2.65
C GLN A 233 -10.23 -14.51 4.00
N LYS A 234 -9.81 -15.64 4.61
CA LYS A 234 -9.07 -15.66 5.87
C LYS A 234 -7.64 -15.11 5.74
N SER A 235 -6.95 -15.44 4.66
CA SER A 235 -5.56 -15.03 4.43
C SER A 235 -5.43 -13.57 3.98
N ARG A 236 -6.48 -12.99 3.37
CA ARG A 236 -6.52 -11.63 2.78
C ARG A 236 -5.41 -11.35 1.77
N THR A 237 -4.91 -12.35 1.12
CA THR A 237 -3.83 -12.23 0.13
C THR A 237 -4.41 -12.14 -1.27
N LYS A 238 -4.26 -10.97 -1.92
CA LYS A 238 -4.84 -10.70 -3.25
C LYS A 238 -4.25 -11.57 -4.36
N TRP A 239 -2.96 -11.92 -4.24
CA TRP A 239 -2.24 -12.70 -5.25
C TRP A 239 -2.67 -14.18 -5.36
N ILE A 240 -3.46 -14.69 -4.40
CA ILE A 240 -4.00 -16.05 -4.45
C ILE A 240 -5.02 -16.25 -5.59
N LYS A 241 -5.64 -15.17 -6.08
CA LYS A 241 -6.61 -15.26 -7.18
C LYS A 241 -5.98 -15.78 -8.47
N GLU A 242 -4.67 -15.55 -8.65
CA GLU A 242 -3.90 -15.81 -9.86
C GLU A 242 -2.78 -16.85 -9.66
N GLY A 243 -2.56 -17.30 -8.42
CA GLY A 243 -1.49 -18.22 -8.04
C GLY A 243 -1.98 -19.64 -7.71
N ASP A 244 -1.15 -20.37 -6.99
CA ASP A 244 -1.39 -21.77 -6.61
C ASP A 244 -2.58 -21.97 -5.69
N CYS A 245 -3.34 -23.05 -5.93
CA CYS A 245 -4.31 -23.59 -4.99
C CYS A 245 -3.65 -24.41 -3.87
N ASN A 246 -2.41 -24.14 -3.48
CA ASN A 246 -1.69 -24.90 -2.48
C ASN A 246 -2.23 -24.63 -1.07
N SER A 247 -3.14 -25.47 -0.62
CA SER A 247 -3.81 -25.36 0.68
C SER A 247 -2.84 -25.37 1.86
N ARG A 248 -1.75 -26.16 1.82
CA ARG A 248 -0.76 -26.28 2.91
C ARG A 248 -0.08 -24.94 3.20
N TYR A 249 0.37 -24.24 2.17
CA TYR A 249 0.99 -22.91 2.33
C TYR A 249 0.01 -21.90 2.96
N PHE A 250 -1.25 -21.90 2.52
CA PHE A 250 -2.26 -20.97 3.03
C PHE A 250 -2.66 -21.28 4.47
N HIS A 251 -2.78 -22.54 4.83
CA HIS A 251 -3.00 -22.94 6.22
C HIS A 251 -1.87 -22.45 7.12
N LEU A 252 -0.62 -22.68 6.73
CA LEU A 252 0.55 -22.20 7.47
C LEU A 252 0.56 -20.68 7.61
N PHE A 253 0.25 -19.96 6.53
CA PHE A 253 0.23 -18.50 6.50
C PHE A 253 -0.90 -17.92 7.38
N VAL A 254 -2.11 -18.46 7.27
CA VAL A 254 -3.27 -18.06 8.11
C VAL A 254 -2.98 -18.32 9.59
N ASN A 255 -2.43 -19.47 9.92
CA ASN A 255 -2.10 -19.86 11.29
C ASN A 255 -0.98 -18.98 11.85
N TRP A 256 0.02 -18.64 11.05
CA TRP A 256 1.10 -17.72 11.43
C TRP A 256 0.55 -16.30 11.71
N HIS A 257 -0.31 -15.77 10.86
CA HIS A 257 -0.95 -14.46 11.09
C HIS A 257 -1.84 -14.46 12.34
N ARG A 258 -2.60 -15.53 12.54
CA ARG A 258 -3.47 -15.69 13.71
C ARG A 258 -2.65 -15.66 14.99
N ARG A 259 -1.56 -16.44 15.04
CA ARG A 259 -0.63 -16.48 16.19
C ARG A 259 0.01 -15.12 16.45
N LYS A 260 0.54 -14.47 15.40
CA LYS A 260 1.17 -13.14 15.51
C LYS A 260 0.24 -12.09 16.06
N ASN A 261 -1.04 -12.15 15.73
CA ASN A 261 -2.04 -11.16 16.16
C ASN A 261 -2.78 -11.58 17.44
N SER A 262 -2.48 -12.76 17.99
CA SER A 262 -3.11 -13.27 19.22
C SER A 262 -2.53 -12.57 20.45
N VAL A 263 -3.42 -12.10 21.33
CA VAL A 263 -3.10 -11.57 22.65
C VAL A 263 -3.16 -12.73 23.65
N GLN A 264 -2.04 -13.19 24.13
CA GLN A 264 -1.99 -14.31 25.10
C GLN A 264 -2.06 -13.84 26.56
N GLY A 265 -1.81 -12.56 26.78
CA GLY A 265 -1.82 -11.88 28.06
C GLY A 265 -1.26 -10.47 27.92
N ILE A 266 -1.30 -9.69 28.96
CA ILE A 266 -0.77 -8.33 29.01
C ILE A 266 -0.04 -8.09 30.35
N GLN A 267 0.95 -7.22 30.31
CA GLN A 267 1.64 -6.81 31.52
C GLN A 267 0.91 -5.61 32.16
N ILE A 268 0.50 -5.76 33.40
CA ILE A 268 -0.18 -4.74 34.22
C ILE A 268 0.65 -4.54 35.48
N GLU A 269 1.12 -3.33 35.74
CA GLU A 269 1.93 -2.97 36.91
C GLU A 269 3.08 -3.96 37.21
N GLY A 270 3.75 -4.40 36.14
CA GLY A 270 4.86 -5.37 36.24
C GLY A 270 4.44 -6.83 36.33
N THR A 271 3.18 -7.16 36.56
CA THR A 271 2.65 -8.51 36.66
C THR A 271 2.03 -8.97 35.34
N TRP A 272 2.26 -10.22 34.94
CA TRP A 272 1.70 -10.80 33.74
C TRP A 272 0.31 -11.39 34.00
N VAL A 273 -0.72 -10.86 33.32
CA VAL A 273 -2.10 -11.32 33.45
C VAL A 273 -2.49 -12.07 32.18
N HIS A 274 -3.04 -13.28 32.33
CA HIS A 274 -3.44 -14.16 31.22
C HIS A 274 -4.89 -14.64 31.29
N GLU A 275 -5.60 -14.40 32.40
CA GLU A 275 -7.02 -14.72 32.55
C GLU A 275 -7.88 -13.92 31.57
N PRO A 276 -8.71 -14.58 30.69
CA PRO A 276 -9.43 -13.90 29.62
C PRO A 276 -10.36 -12.78 30.08
N ALA A 277 -11.08 -12.98 31.18
CA ALA A 277 -12.02 -11.99 31.70
C ALA A 277 -11.28 -10.72 32.15
N ARG A 278 -10.22 -10.90 32.92
CA ARG A 278 -9.38 -9.80 33.41
C ARG A 278 -8.65 -9.08 32.29
N VAL A 279 -8.04 -9.84 31.34
CA VAL A 279 -7.37 -9.25 30.16
C VAL A 279 -8.34 -8.42 29.33
N LYS A 280 -9.57 -8.89 29.11
CA LYS A 280 -10.58 -8.13 28.36
C LYS A 280 -10.97 -6.84 29.07
N GLU A 281 -11.19 -6.91 30.38
CA GLU A 281 -11.60 -5.74 31.15
C GLU A 281 -10.48 -4.67 31.19
N GLU A 282 -9.24 -5.07 31.41
CA GLU A 282 -8.10 -4.17 31.39
C GLU A 282 -7.88 -3.52 30.02
N ILE A 283 -8.02 -4.30 28.94
CA ILE A 283 -7.97 -3.76 27.58
C ILE A 283 -9.13 -2.76 27.35
N ARG A 284 -10.33 -3.09 27.78
CA ARG A 284 -11.49 -2.21 27.67
C ARG A 284 -11.24 -0.89 28.41
N GLN A 285 -10.79 -0.96 29.68
CA GLN A 285 -10.53 0.20 30.49
C GLN A 285 -9.40 1.08 29.92
N PHE A 286 -8.33 0.45 29.42
CA PHE A 286 -7.24 1.18 28.74
C PHE A 286 -7.73 2.02 27.56
N PHE A 287 -8.56 1.44 26.69
CA PHE A 287 -9.11 2.17 25.55
C PHE A 287 -10.18 3.16 25.97
N LYS A 288 -11.04 2.83 26.94
CA LYS A 288 -12.02 3.77 27.49
C LYS A 288 -11.32 5.04 27.97
N ASN A 289 -10.23 4.91 28.73
CA ASN A 289 -9.44 6.05 29.23
C ASN A 289 -8.82 6.90 28.11
N ILE A 290 -8.38 6.27 27.00
CA ILE A 290 -7.85 7.00 25.85
C ILE A 290 -8.94 7.86 25.18
N TYR A 291 -10.14 7.32 25.02
CA TYR A 291 -11.26 7.98 24.35
C TYR A 291 -12.12 8.86 25.31
N GLN A 292 -11.75 8.95 26.58
CA GLN A 292 -12.39 9.85 27.55
C GLN A 292 -11.78 11.24 27.44
N GLU A 293 -12.61 12.30 27.39
CA GLU A 293 -12.15 13.69 27.38
C GLU A 293 -11.71 14.11 28.80
N PRO A 294 -10.44 14.48 29.00
CA PRO A 294 -9.93 14.83 30.33
C PRO A 294 -10.23 16.27 30.74
N HIS A 295 -10.63 17.14 29.81
CA HIS A 295 -10.86 18.56 30.07
C HIS A 295 -12.28 18.96 29.70
N ALA A 296 -13.02 19.55 30.61
CA ALA A 296 -14.39 20.01 30.37
C ALA A 296 -14.44 21.24 29.43
N VAL A 297 -13.43 22.10 29.46
CA VAL A 297 -13.33 23.30 28.61
C VAL A 297 -11.91 23.43 28.11
N ARG A 298 -11.79 23.76 26.83
CA ARG A 298 -10.51 24.03 26.14
C ARG A 298 -10.47 25.46 25.63
N PRO A 299 -9.29 26.11 25.59
CA PRO A 299 -9.15 27.43 24.94
C PRO A 299 -9.42 27.35 23.46
N ASN A 300 -9.75 28.48 22.84
CA ASN A 300 -10.05 28.65 21.42
C ASN A 300 -8.88 29.31 20.66
N LEU A 301 -8.95 29.28 19.30
CA LEU A 301 -8.02 29.96 18.41
C LEU A 301 -8.66 31.19 17.74
N ASP A 302 -9.32 32.06 18.54
CA ASP A 302 -10.13 33.14 17.99
C ASP A 302 -9.31 34.21 17.22
N GLY A 303 -8.05 34.41 17.58
CA GLY A 303 -7.12 35.32 16.88
C GLY A 303 -6.49 34.79 15.61
N VAL A 304 -6.77 33.54 15.21
CA VAL A 304 -6.17 32.91 14.02
C VAL A 304 -7.13 32.97 12.85
N HIS A 305 -6.65 33.39 11.67
CA HIS A 305 -7.45 33.41 10.45
C HIS A 305 -7.39 32.08 9.68
N PHE A 306 -8.55 31.63 9.17
CA PHE A 306 -8.69 30.42 8.38
C PHE A 306 -9.42 30.73 7.07
N SER A 307 -9.14 29.95 6.01
CA SER A 307 -9.93 29.97 4.78
C SER A 307 -11.34 29.45 5.05
N THR A 308 -12.36 30.10 4.49
CA THR A 308 -13.77 29.80 4.74
C THR A 308 -14.49 29.30 3.49
N LEU A 309 -15.50 28.48 3.68
CA LEU A 309 -16.45 28.07 2.66
C LEU A 309 -17.48 29.15 2.42
N ASP A 310 -17.82 29.39 1.18
CA ASP A 310 -18.92 30.27 0.79
C ASP A 310 -20.29 29.54 0.80
N PHE A 311 -21.33 30.28 0.42
CA PHE A 311 -22.69 29.74 0.36
C PHE A 311 -22.84 28.61 -0.68
N HIS A 312 -22.19 28.71 -1.86
CA HIS A 312 -22.26 27.67 -2.90
C HIS A 312 -21.65 26.36 -2.46
N HIS A 313 -20.51 26.42 -1.79
CA HIS A 313 -19.85 25.23 -1.25
C HIS A 313 -20.70 24.55 -0.18
N ASN A 314 -21.30 25.33 0.74
CA ASN A 314 -22.19 24.80 1.78
C ASN A 314 -23.48 24.21 1.20
N SER A 315 -24.07 24.86 0.21
CA SER A 315 -25.24 24.35 -0.50
C SER A 315 -24.94 23.01 -1.18
N ALA A 316 -23.80 22.89 -1.85
CA ALA A 316 -23.35 21.63 -2.46
C ALA A 316 -23.10 20.52 -1.44
N LEU A 317 -22.53 20.84 -0.26
CA LEU A 317 -22.30 19.89 0.82
C LEU A 317 -23.60 19.33 1.39
N THR A 318 -24.65 20.18 1.53
CA THR A 318 -25.93 19.83 2.20
C THR A 318 -27.08 19.53 1.25
N ALA A 319 -26.80 19.45 -0.06
CA ALA A 319 -27.79 19.02 -1.07
C ALA A 319 -28.38 17.63 -0.72
N PRO A 320 -29.60 17.30 -1.13
CA PRO A 320 -30.17 15.95 -0.99
C PRO A 320 -29.22 14.86 -1.50
N PHE A 321 -29.26 13.69 -0.89
CA PHE A 321 -28.41 12.58 -1.34
C PHE A 321 -29.00 11.92 -2.60
N GLU A 322 -28.26 11.96 -3.70
CA GLU A 322 -28.66 11.29 -4.92
C GLU A 322 -28.44 9.76 -4.83
N HIS A 323 -29.37 8.99 -5.44
CA HIS A 323 -29.24 7.53 -5.52
C HIS A 323 -27.95 7.07 -6.22
N SER A 324 -27.49 7.84 -7.22
CA SER A 324 -26.22 7.65 -7.93
C SER A 324 -25.03 7.79 -7.00
N GLU A 325 -25.02 8.81 -6.16
CA GLU A 325 -23.97 9.12 -5.18
C GLU A 325 -23.89 8.05 -4.08
N ILE A 326 -25.05 7.58 -3.59
CA ILE A 326 -25.11 6.48 -2.63
C ILE A 326 -24.56 5.19 -3.24
N LYS A 327 -24.95 4.87 -4.48
CA LYS A 327 -24.41 3.70 -5.20
C LYS A 327 -22.90 3.82 -5.39
N GLU A 328 -22.39 4.97 -5.80
CA GLU A 328 -20.95 5.23 -5.94
C GLU A 328 -20.21 5.02 -4.61
N ALA A 329 -20.73 5.52 -3.50
CA ALA A 329 -20.15 5.31 -2.17
C ALA A 329 -20.02 3.82 -1.81
N VAL A 330 -21.03 3.00 -2.16
CA VAL A 330 -20.98 1.54 -1.98
C VAL A 330 -19.93 0.89 -2.90
N TRP A 331 -19.90 1.26 -4.19
CA TRP A 331 -18.97 0.66 -5.16
C TRP A 331 -17.52 1.03 -4.89
N ASN A 332 -17.26 2.22 -4.34
CA ASN A 332 -15.92 2.66 -3.91
C ASN A 332 -15.43 1.96 -2.63
N CYS A 333 -16.28 1.23 -1.91
CA CYS A 333 -15.87 0.41 -0.78
C CYS A 333 -15.27 -0.93 -1.24
N GLY A 334 -14.09 -1.26 -0.73
CA GLY A 334 -13.37 -2.49 -1.10
C GLY A 334 -14.08 -3.75 -0.61
N ASN A 335 -14.21 -4.75 -1.49
CA ASN A 335 -14.89 -6.03 -1.22
C ASN A 335 -14.19 -6.88 -0.16
N ASP A 336 -12.85 -6.80 -0.07
CA ASP A 336 -12.00 -7.66 0.77
C ASP A 336 -11.77 -7.11 2.19
N LYS A 337 -12.47 -6.04 2.57
CA LYS A 337 -12.33 -5.43 3.90
C LYS A 337 -13.08 -6.24 4.96
N SER A 338 -12.51 -6.28 6.18
CA SER A 338 -13.16 -6.93 7.33
C SER A 338 -14.47 -6.26 7.67
N PRO A 339 -15.52 -7.05 7.96
CA PRO A 339 -16.78 -6.52 8.44
C PRO A 339 -16.67 -5.96 9.87
N GLY A 340 -17.57 -5.07 10.21
CA GLY A 340 -17.80 -4.56 11.56
C GLY A 340 -18.72 -5.48 12.40
N PRO A 341 -19.39 -4.92 13.44
CA PRO A 341 -20.32 -5.68 14.29
C PRO A 341 -21.54 -6.26 13.58
N ASP A 342 -21.94 -5.68 12.46
CA ASP A 342 -23.00 -6.21 11.60
C ASP A 342 -22.62 -7.55 10.94
N GLY A 343 -21.33 -7.78 10.73
CA GLY A 343 -20.77 -9.02 10.19
C GLY A 343 -20.86 -9.18 8.68
N PHE A 344 -21.35 -8.19 7.95
CA PHE A 344 -21.45 -8.18 6.49
C PHE A 344 -20.30 -7.43 5.85
N ASN A 345 -19.83 -7.89 4.68
CA ASN A 345 -18.83 -7.22 3.87
C ASN A 345 -19.45 -6.56 2.62
N PHE A 346 -18.68 -5.72 1.92
CA PHE A 346 -19.19 -5.02 0.74
C PHE A 346 -19.43 -5.94 -0.47
N LYS A 347 -18.88 -7.13 -0.48
CA LYS A 347 -19.19 -8.12 -1.50
C LYS A 347 -20.64 -8.60 -1.37
N PHE A 348 -21.12 -8.80 -0.12
CA PHE A 348 -22.50 -9.09 0.18
C PHE A 348 -23.42 -7.93 -0.23
N ILE A 349 -23.11 -6.68 0.20
CA ILE A 349 -23.94 -5.50 -0.10
C ILE A 349 -24.10 -5.32 -1.61
N LYS A 350 -23.01 -5.48 -2.39
CA LYS A 350 -23.07 -5.36 -3.85
C LYS A 350 -23.81 -6.49 -4.54
N ALA A 351 -23.68 -7.72 -4.05
CA ALA A 351 -24.39 -8.89 -4.60
C ALA A 351 -25.91 -8.81 -4.41
N PHE A 352 -26.36 -8.23 -3.29
CA PHE A 352 -27.78 -8.09 -2.96
C PHE A 352 -28.28 -6.64 -3.01
N TRP A 353 -27.64 -5.81 -3.81
CA TRP A 353 -27.91 -4.38 -3.92
C TRP A 353 -29.41 -4.09 -4.16
N ASP A 354 -30.01 -4.79 -5.10
CA ASP A 354 -31.41 -4.54 -5.49
C ASP A 354 -32.41 -4.83 -4.37
N ILE A 355 -32.10 -5.76 -3.47
CA ILE A 355 -32.91 -6.07 -2.30
C ILE A 355 -32.70 -5.02 -1.19
N LEU A 356 -31.46 -4.52 -1.04
CA LEU A 356 -31.09 -3.66 0.09
C LEU A 356 -31.34 -2.17 -0.18
N LYS A 357 -31.26 -1.74 -1.45
CA LYS A 357 -31.27 -0.31 -1.84
C LYS A 357 -32.48 0.48 -1.35
N PRO A 358 -33.75 -0.03 -1.35
CA PRO A 358 -34.90 0.77 -0.94
C PRO A 358 -34.83 1.22 0.52
N ASP A 359 -34.51 0.28 1.42
CA ASP A 359 -34.36 0.57 2.85
C ASP A 359 -33.14 1.48 3.12
N LEU A 360 -32.06 1.30 2.33
CA LEU A 360 -30.87 2.13 2.45
C LEU A 360 -31.16 3.58 2.04
N PHE A 361 -31.86 3.81 0.93
CA PHE A 361 -32.25 5.15 0.47
C PHE A 361 -33.12 5.85 1.51
N ARG A 362 -34.14 5.16 2.01
CA ARG A 362 -34.99 5.70 3.07
C ARG A 362 -34.20 6.10 4.31
N PHE A 363 -33.25 5.28 4.76
CA PHE A 363 -32.38 5.63 5.90
C PHE A 363 -31.52 6.85 5.59
N MET A 364 -30.96 6.97 4.37
CA MET A 364 -30.14 8.12 3.98
C MET A 364 -30.94 9.43 3.99
N ASP A 365 -32.19 9.40 3.49
CA ASP A 365 -33.07 10.56 3.49
C ASP A 365 -33.46 10.99 4.91
N GLU A 366 -33.78 10.02 5.79
CA GLU A 366 -34.05 10.28 7.21
C GLU A 366 -32.83 10.86 7.93
N PHE A 367 -31.62 10.35 7.66
CA PHE A 367 -30.38 10.92 8.21
C PHE A 367 -30.13 12.35 7.71
N HIS A 368 -30.38 12.60 6.42
CA HIS A 368 -30.26 13.96 5.84
C HIS A 368 -31.13 14.98 6.58
N ALA A 369 -32.32 14.57 7.04
CA ALA A 369 -33.24 15.40 7.79
C ALA A 369 -32.83 15.55 9.26
N ASN A 370 -32.46 14.46 9.94
CA ASN A 370 -32.42 14.36 11.40
C ASN A 370 -31.01 14.24 12.00
N ALA A 371 -29.96 14.04 11.18
CA ALA A 371 -28.58 13.88 11.61
C ALA A 371 -28.33 12.74 12.65
N SER A 372 -29.23 11.77 12.77
CA SER A 372 -29.26 10.80 13.86
C SER A 372 -29.08 9.35 13.38
N PHE A 373 -28.46 8.53 14.23
CA PHE A 373 -28.35 7.07 14.04
C PHE A 373 -29.09 6.32 15.13
N PRO A 374 -29.81 5.23 14.80
CA PRO A 374 -30.34 4.35 15.81
C PRO A 374 -29.23 3.69 16.61
N ARG A 375 -29.47 3.50 17.91
CA ARG A 375 -28.51 2.89 18.83
C ARG A 375 -27.96 1.56 18.29
N GLY A 376 -26.63 1.42 18.23
CA GLY A 376 -25.93 0.23 17.78
C GLY A 376 -25.72 0.13 16.25
N LEU A 377 -26.29 1.00 15.42
CA LEU A 377 -26.00 1.02 13.97
C LEU A 377 -24.59 1.57 13.69
N ASN A 378 -24.12 2.52 14.51
CA ASN A 378 -22.77 3.06 14.47
C ASN A 378 -21.79 2.38 15.45
N ALA A 379 -22.06 1.12 15.81
CA ALA A 379 -21.13 0.32 16.60
C ALA A 379 -19.89 -0.06 15.80
N SER A 380 -18.74 -0.15 16.46
CA SER A 380 -17.47 -0.54 15.85
C SER A 380 -16.66 -1.49 16.73
N PHE A 381 -15.87 -2.35 16.09
CA PHE A 381 -14.84 -3.13 16.77
C PHE A 381 -13.47 -2.50 16.61
N ILE A 382 -12.67 -2.45 17.66
CA ILE A 382 -11.24 -2.20 17.57
C ILE A 382 -10.52 -3.53 17.44
N ALA A 383 -9.79 -3.71 16.33
CA ALA A 383 -8.86 -4.81 16.12
C ALA A 383 -7.44 -4.35 16.53
N LEU A 384 -6.77 -5.13 17.38
CA LEU A 384 -5.43 -4.86 17.85
C LEU A 384 -4.38 -5.40 16.89
N ILE A 385 -3.63 -4.52 16.25
CA ILE A 385 -2.56 -4.88 15.30
C ILE A 385 -1.20 -4.61 15.95
N PRO A 386 -0.36 -5.63 16.17
CA PRO A 386 0.92 -5.45 16.82
C PRO A 386 1.89 -4.61 15.98
N LYS A 387 2.55 -3.63 16.59
CA LYS A 387 3.61 -2.80 16.00
C LYS A 387 4.95 -3.54 16.00
N THR A 388 5.16 -4.42 16.97
CA THR A 388 6.38 -5.23 17.19
C THR A 388 6.10 -6.71 16.96
N SER A 389 7.13 -7.55 16.91
CA SER A 389 6.95 -9.00 16.75
C SER A 389 6.38 -9.69 17.98
N ASP A 390 6.70 -9.18 19.17
CA ASP A 390 6.31 -9.75 20.46
C ASP A 390 5.86 -8.61 21.40
N PRO A 391 4.62 -8.06 21.24
CA PRO A 391 4.14 -6.94 22.04
C PRO A 391 3.91 -7.37 23.49
N GLN A 392 4.40 -6.59 24.44
CA GLN A 392 4.23 -6.83 25.87
C GLN A 392 3.22 -5.87 26.52
N SER A 393 3.03 -4.68 25.93
CA SER A 393 2.12 -3.67 26.42
C SER A 393 1.10 -3.24 25.37
N LEU A 394 -0.03 -2.67 25.80
CA LEU A 394 -1.08 -2.17 24.91
C LEU A 394 -0.64 -1.00 24.04
N HIS A 395 0.39 -0.25 24.45
CA HIS A 395 0.98 0.83 23.65
C HIS A 395 1.67 0.32 22.36
N GLU A 396 2.05 -0.96 22.33
CA GLU A 396 2.69 -1.59 21.20
C GLU A 396 1.70 -2.14 20.15
N TYR A 397 0.38 -1.90 20.35
CA TYR A 397 -0.66 -2.20 19.37
C TYR A 397 -1.18 -0.93 18.68
N ARG A 398 -1.63 -1.08 17.43
CA ARG A 398 -2.43 -0.08 16.72
C ARG A 398 -3.90 -0.47 16.79
N PRO A 399 -4.78 0.43 17.28
CA PRO A 399 -6.22 0.20 17.21
C PRO A 399 -6.72 0.48 15.80
N ILE A 400 -7.30 -0.52 15.14
CA ILE A 400 -7.95 -0.34 13.83
C ILE A 400 -9.45 -0.59 14.00
N SER A 401 -10.25 0.42 13.70
CA SER A 401 -11.71 0.36 13.82
C SER A 401 -12.32 -0.40 12.64
N LEU A 402 -13.10 -1.42 12.96
CA LEU A 402 -13.93 -2.18 12.03
C LEU A 402 -15.37 -1.71 12.20
N ILE A 403 -15.81 -0.84 11.32
CA ILE A 403 -17.13 -0.20 11.34
C ILE A 403 -18.15 -0.99 10.53
N GLY A 404 -19.42 -0.95 10.94
CA GLY A 404 -20.53 -1.59 10.23
C GLY A 404 -20.74 -1.02 8.83
N CYS A 405 -21.30 -1.83 7.91
CA CYS A 405 -21.44 -1.47 6.50
C CYS A 405 -22.35 -0.25 6.31
N ILE A 406 -23.45 -0.16 7.03
CA ILE A 406 -24.45 0.92 6.84
C ILE A 406 -23.86 2.27 7.21
N TYR A 407 -23.29 2.38 8.43
CA TYR A 407 -22.57 3.60 8.81
C TYR A 407 -21.41 3.91 7.84
N LYS A 408 -20.67 2.89 7.39
CA LYS A 408 -19.54 3.10 6.46
C LYS A 408 -19.95 3.66 5.11
N ILE A 409 -21.16 3.31 4.61
CA ILE A 409 -21.71 3.90 3.39
C ILE A 409 -21.97 5.40 3.61
N MET A 410 -22.64 5.77 4.72
CA MET A 410 -22.87 7.16 5.09
C MET A 410 -21.55 7.93 5.23
N ALA A 411 -20.62 7.42 6.02
CA ALA A 411 -19.31 8.04 6.22
C ALA A 411 -18.54 8.19 4.88
N LYS A 412 -18.66 7.24 3.95
CA LYS A 412 -18.02 7.32 2.63
C LYS A 412 -18.67 8.37 1.73
N LEU A 413 -20.00 8.49 1.77
CA LEU A 413 -20.75 9.50 1.06
C LEU A 413 -20.36 10.91 1.55
N LEU A 414 -20.40 11.15 2.86
CA LEU A 414 -19.98 12.41 3.46
C LEU A 414 -18.49 12.72 3.17
N ALA A 415 -17.61 11.72 3.22
CA ALA A 415 -16.20 11.86 2.87
C ALA A 415 -15.99 12.24 1.39
N ASN A 416 -16.80 11.70 0.47
CA ASN A 416 -16.73 12.06 -0.94
C ASN A 416 -17.14 13.53 -1.18
N ARG A 417 -18.15 14.03 -0.46
CA ARG A 417 -18.54 15.45 -0.50
C ARG A 417 -17.47 16.34 0.10
N LEU A 418 -16.98 15.99 1.30
CA LEU A 418 -15.95 16.75 2.00
C LEU A 418 -14.66 16.86 1.17
N LYS A 419 -14.29 15.80 0.46
CA LYS A 419 -13.11 15.77 -0.43
C LYS A 419 -13.09 16.91 -1.44
N ARG A 420 -14.25 17.37 -1.94
CA ARG A 420 -14.36 18.43 -2.95
C ARG A 420 -13.98 19.81 -2.41
N VAL A 421 -14.26 20.07 -1.14
CA VAL A 421 -14.03 21.37 -0.50
C VAL A 421 -12.70 21.45 0.27
N MET A 422 -12.09 20.31 0.59
CA MET A 422 -10.81 20.27 1.33
C MET A 422 -9.68 21.08 0.68
N PRO A 423 -9.48 21.11 -0.65
CA PRO A 423 -8.43 21.92 -1.28
C PRO A 423 -8.60 23.44 -1.04
N ILE A 424 -9.81 23.91 -0.73
CA ILE A 424 -10.15 25.32 -0.52
C ILE A 424 -9.79 25.77 0.89
N ILE A 425 -10.10 24.93 1.89
CA ILE A 425 -9.99 25.28 3.32
C ILE A 425 -8.70 24.82 3.97
N ILE A 426 -7.94 23.93 3.33
CA ILE A 426 -6.69 23.39 3.89
C ILE A 426 -5.49 23.97 3.15
N ASP A 427 -4.59 24.57 3.92
CA ASP A 427 -3.35 25.18 3.45
C ASP A 427 -2.52 24.23 2.56
N GLU A 428 -1.80 24.78 1.56
CA GLU A 428 -0.98 24.01 0.62
C GLU A 428 0.17 23.21 1.27
N ARG A 429 0.52 23.51 2.51
CA ARG A 429 1.53 22.82 3.32
C ARG A 429 1.08 21.45 3.85
N GLN A 430 -0.25 21.18 3.90
CA GLN A 430 -0.80 19.85 4.19
C GLN A 430 -0.98 19.06 2.88
N SER A 431 -0.29 17.93 2.74
CA SER A 431 -0.34 17.08 1.54
C SER A 431 -1.12 15.79 1.74
N GLY A 432 -1.49 15.44 2.96
CA GLY A 432 -2.18 14.18 3.27
C GLY A 432 -3.66 14.22 2.88
N PHE A 433 -4.12 13.23 2.08
CA PHE A 433 -5.52 13.00 1.73
C PHE A 433 -6.23 14.16 0.98
N ILE A 434 -5.49 15.13 0.46
CA ILE A 434 -6.02 16.24 -0.33
C ILE A 434 -5.87 15.93 -1.82
N GLU A 435 -6.90 16.21 -2.62
CA GLU A 435 -6.89 15.97 -4.05
C GLU A 435 -5.80 16.79 -4.76
N GLY A 436 -5.11 16.17 -5.72
CA GLY A 436 -3.99 16.80 -6.44
C GLY A 436 -2.66 16.88 -5.67
N ARG A 437 -2.65 16.66 -4.34
CA ARG A 437 -1.43 16.65 -3.53
C ARG A 437 -0.89 15.23 -3.35
N GLN A 438 0.42 15.06 -3.37
CA GLN A 438 1.07 13.76 -3.27
C GLN A 438 2.12 13.77 -2.16
N LEU A 439 2.31 12.62 -1.50
CA LEU A 439 3.29 12.41 -0.45
C LEU A 439 4.71 12.84 -0.87
N LEU A 440 5.11 12.52 -2.11
CA LEU A 440 6.44 12.86 -2.62
C LEU A 440 6.65 14.37 -2.80
N HIS A 441 5.60 15.19 -2.87
CA HIS A 441 5.74 16.65 -2.94
C HIS A 441 6.38 17.21 -1.66
N SER A 442 5.90 16.80 -0.48
CA SER A 442 6.51 17.19 0.80
C SER A 442 7.93 16.65 0.94
N VAL A 443 8.18 15.42 0.48
CA VAL A 443 9.52 14.81 0.45
C VAL A 443 10.48 15.64 -0.39
N THR A 444 10.04 16.11 -1.57
CA THR A 444 10.85 16.97 -2.47
C THR A 444 11.20 18.28 -1.79
N ILE A 445 10.23 18.94 -1.17
CA ILE A 445 10.46 20.20 -0.47
C ILE A 445 11.53 20.03 0.61
N VAL A 446 11.39 19.04 1.50
CA VAL A 446 12.35 18.81 2.60
C VAL A 446 13.72 18.44 2.05
N ASN A 447 13.79 17.63 0.99
CA ASN A 447 15.06 17.26 0.36
C ASN A 447 15.80 18.49 -0.23
N GLU A 448 15.05 19.39 -0.88
CA GLU A 448 15.61 20.61 -1.48
C GLU A 448 15.98 21.66 -0.43
N VAL A 449 15.25 21.75 0.69
CA VAL A 449 15.63 22.55 1.86
C VAL A 449 16.97 22.08 2.45
N VAL A 450 17.10 20.76 2.70
CA VAL A 450 18.34 20.17 3.24
C VAL A 450 19.51 20.33 2.28
N ASP A 451 19.30 20.17 0.97
CA ASP A 451 20.35 20.38 -0.04
C ASP A 451 20.83 21.84 -0.03
N GLU A 452 19.89 22.80 0.00
CA GLU A 452 20.22 24.23 0.00
C GLU A 452 20.91 24.67 1.29
N ALA A 453 20.39 24.25 2.45
CA ALA A 453 20.99 24.55 3.74
C ALA A 453 22.44 24.05 3.84
N LYS A 454 22.71 22.83 3.39
CA LYS A 454 24.04 22.24 3.38
C LYS A 454 25.00 22.91 2.40
N ARG A 455 24.55 23.12 1.15
CA ARG A 455 25.44 23.65 0.10
C ARG A 455 25.79 25.12 0.28
N ARG A 456 24.82 25.90 0.76
CA ARG A 456 25.00 27.34 0.97
C ARG A 456 25.37 27.69 2.41
N ASN A 457 25.55 26.68 3.26
CA ASN A 457 25.79 26.83 4.72
C ASN A 457 24.82 27.81 5.38
N LYS A 458 23.52 27.77 4.93
CA LYS A 458 22.47 28.62 5.49
C LYS A 458 22.03 28.08 6.84
N SER A 459 21.81 29.01 7.81
CA SER A 459 21.22 28.67 9.11
C SER A 459 19.80 28.10 8.91
N CYS A 460 19.60 26.84 9.23
CA CYS A 460 18.33 26.13 9.06
C CYS A 460 18.10 25.15 10.20
N MET A 461 16.91 25.13 10.79
CA MET A 461 16.46 24.09 11.71
C MET A 461 15.35 23.26 11.09
N ILE A 462 15.33 21.98 11.40
CA ILE A 462 14.27 21.03 11.05
C ILE A 462 13.86 20.27 12.30
N PHE A 463 12.60 20.39 12.67
CA PHE A 463 12.01 19.64 13.78
C PHE A 463 10.95 18.69 13.22
N LYS A 464 11.18 17.38 13.37
CA LYS A 464 10.21 16.35 13.03
C LYS A 464 9.39 16.01 14.25
N ALA A 465 8.12 16.40 14.26
CA ALA A 465 7.16 16.14 15.31
C ALA A 465 6.43 14.80 15.08
N ASP A 466 6.22 14.04 16.15
CA ASP A 466 5.37 12.84 16.21
C ASP A 466 4.31 13.08 17.28
N PHE A 467 3.03 12.84 16.98
CA PHE A 467 1.96 13.01 17.97
C PHE A 467 1.59 11.68 18.62
N GLU A 468 1.26 11.72 19.92
CA GLU A 468 0.82 10.54 20.66
C GLU A 468 -0.62 10.18 20.27
N LYS A 469 -0.82 9.02 19.62
CA LYS A 469 -2.17 8.51 19.29
C LYS A 469 -3.04 9.56 18.59
N ALA A 470 -2.48 10.26 17.62
CA ALA A 470 -3.05 11.44 16.97
C ALA A 470 -4.54 11.34 16.64
N TYR A 471 -4.97 10.23 16.01
CA TYR A 471 -6.39 10.02 15.68
C TYR A 471 -7.28 9.77 16.90
N ASP A 472 -6.75 9.14 17.95
CA ASP A 472 -7.55 8.68 19.10
C ASP A 472 -7.77 9.79 20.14
N THR A 473 -7.07 10.94 20.04
CA THR A 473 -7.06 11.99 21.07
C THR A 473 -7.58 13.34 20.61
N VAL A 474 -8.01 13.49 19.35
CA VAL A 474 -8.59 14.75 18.84
C VAL A 474 -9.85 15.10 19.64
N SER A 475 -9.90 16.32 20.24
CA SER A 475 -11.10 16.84 20.89
C SER A 475 -12.22 17.08 19.87
N TRP A 476 -13.44 16.63 20.17
CA TRP A 476 -14.60 16.87 19.31
C TRP A 476 -15.03 18.34 19.33
N ASP A 477 -15.00 18.98 20.50
CA ASP A 477 -15.35 20.40 20.64
C ASP A 477 -14.42 21.28 19.80
N PHE A 478 -13.11 21.00 19.86
CA PHE A 478 -12.14 21.68 19.00
C PHE A 478 -12.39 21.42 17.51
N LEU A 479 -12.69 20.19 17.13
CA LEU A 479 -12.97 19.84 15.75
C LEU A 479 -14.20 20.59 15.21
N LEU A 480 -15.31 20.59 15.97
CA LEU A 480 -16.53 21.29 15.60
C LEU A 480 -16.34 22.82 15.59
N TYR A 481 -15.57 23.35 16.55
CA TYR A 481 -15.13 24.74 16.55
C TYR A 481 -14.36 25.09 15.27
N MET A 482 -13.37 24.29 14.90
CA MET A 482 -12.61 24.49 13.66
C MET A 482 -13.49 24.48 12.41
N MET A 483 -14.44 23.55 12.34
CA MET A 483 -15.41 23.52 11.22
C MET A 483 -16.23 24.80 11.18
N LYS A 484 -16.71 25.31 12.31
CA LYS A 484 -17.44 26.58 12.38
C LYS A 484 -16.56 27.76 11.91
N ARG A 485 -15.30 27.81 12.34
CA ARG A 485 -14.32 28.84 11.94
C ARG A 485 -13.97 28.78 10.43
N MET A 486 -14.06 27.59 9.83
CA MET A 486 -13.87 27.39 8.38
C MET A 486 -15.16 27.58 7.56
N GLY A 487 -16.23 28.09 8.18
CA GLY A 487 -17.47 28.45 7.49
C GLY A 487 -18.36 27.28 7.07
N PHE A 488 -18.26 26.12 7.70
CA PHE A 488 -19.23 25.04 7.51
C PHE A 488 -20.59 25.42 8.12
N CYS A 489 -21.69 25.13 7.41
CA CYS A 489 -23.04 25.41 7.92
C CYS A 489 -23.44 24.46 9.06
N ASP A 490 -24.37 24.90 9.93
CA ASP A 490 -24.78 24.15 11.12
C ASP A 490 -25.37 22.76 10.76
N LYS A 491 -26.06 22.62 9.63
CA LYS A 491 -26.58 21.34 9.16
C LYS A 491 -25.47 20.32 8.90
N TRP A 492 -24.38 20.73 8.27
CA TRP A 492 -23.23 19.86 8.04
C TRP A 492 -22.53 19.51 9.36
N ILE A 493 -22.35 20.49 10.24
CA ILE A 493 -21.76 20.28 11.58
C ILE A 493 -22.59 19.28 12.37
N SER A 494 -23.93 19.38 12.34
CA SER A 494 -24.83 18.46 13.03
C SER A 494 -24.70 17.01 12.52
N TRP A 495 -24.49 16.80 11.21
CA TRP A 495 -24.24 15.47 10.64
C TRP A 495 -22.93 14.86 11.15
N ILE A 496 -21.87 15.66 11.20
CA ILE A 496 -20.59 15.18 11.73
C ILE A 496 -20.71 14.89 13.23
N GLN A 497 -21.37 15.76 14.00
CA GLN A 497 -21.64 15.53 15.43
C GLN A 497 -22.45 14.25 15.63
N GLY A 498 -23.49 14.00 14.82
CA GLY A 498 -24.26 12.75 14.85
C GLY A 498 -23.41 11.52 14.56
N CYS A 499 -22.46 11.60 13.61
CA CYS A 499 -21.51 10.53 13.32
C CYS A 499 -20.55 10.23 14.49
N LEU A 500 -20.12 11.24 15.23
CA LEU A 500 -19.20 11.11 16.36
C LEU A 500 -19.92 10.60 17.62
N SER A 501 -21.00 11.29 18.04
CA SER A 501 -21.69 11.04 19.32
C SER A 501 -22.45 9.72 19.39
N SER A 502 -22.95 9.21 18.23
CA SER A 502 -23.66 7.91 18.17
C SER A 502 -22.74 6.69 18.21
N ALA A 503 -21.42 6.89 18.20
CA ALA A 503 -20.45 5.81 18.13
C ALA A 503 -20.40 4.98 19.42
N THR A 504 -20.36 3.65 19.31
CA THR A 504 -20.01 2.73 20.37
C THR A 504 -18.85 1.84 19.95
N ILE A 505 -18.00 1.49 20.92
CA ILE A 505 -16.74 0.78 20.68
C ILE A 505 -16.66 -0.45 21.57
N SER A 506 -16.28 -1.59 20.98
CA SER A 506 -15.84 -2.80 21.69
C SER A 506 -14.47 -3.23 21.13
N VAL A 507 -13.60 -3.76 21.97
CA VAL A 507 -12.28 -4.23 21.56
C VAL A 507 -12.30 -5.73 21.28
N LEU A 508 -11.80 -6.17 20.14
CA LEU A 508 -11.68 -7.59 19.80
C LEU A 508 -10.39 -8.18 20.38
N VAL A 509 -10.55 -9.01 21.40
CA VAL A 509 -9.46 -9.81 21.97
C VAL A 509 -9.57 -11.24 21.47
N ASN A 510 -8.60 -11.69 20.68
CA ASN A 510 -8.59 -13.01 20.01
C ASN A 510 -9.88 -13.34 19.24
N GLY A 511 -10.54 -12.28 18.74
CA GLY A 511 -11.76 -12.39 17.96
C GLY A 511 -13.06 -12.38 18.77
N SER A 512 -13.02 -12.27 20.09
CA SER A 512 -14.17 -12.06 20.97
C SER A 512 -14.23 -10.61 21.44
N PRO A 513 -15.40 -9.94 21.42
CA PRO A 513 -15.52 -8.55 21.82
C PRO A 513 -15.51 -8.38 23.34
N THR A 514 -15.06 -7.24 23.80
CA THR A 514 -15.29 -6.73 25.18
C THR A 514 -16.69 -6.12 25.29
N SER A 515 -17.08 -5.73 26.49
CA SER A 515 -18.24 -4.86 26.71
C SER A 515 -18.06 -3.52 25.99
N GLU A 516 -19.17 -2.93 25.51
CA GLU A 516 -19.16 -1.64 24.80
C GLU A 516 -18.88 -0.47 25.72
N PHE A 517 -18.27 0.60 25.17
CA PHE A 517 -18.16 1.91 25.79
C PHE A 517 -18.37 3.01 24.74
N GLN A 518 -18.75 4.21 25.18
CA GLN A 518 -18.90 5.39 24.34
C GLN A 518 -17.64 6.24 24.37
N PRO A 519 -17.09 6.65 23.23
CA PRO A 519 -16.01 7.63 23.17
C PRO A 519 -16.55 9.04 23.43
N GLN A 520 -15.70 9.93 23.95
CA GLN A 520 -15.98 11.36 24.18
C GLN A 520 -15.05 12.24 23.34
N ARG A 521 -13.98 11.68 22.79
CA ARG A 521 -13.02 12.30 21.87
C ARG A 521 -12.44 11.28 20.91
N GLY A 522 -11.63 11.75 19.99
CA GLY A 522 -10.95 10.92 18.99
C GLY A 522 -11.82 10.59 17.78
N ILE A 523 -11.14 10.30 16.69
CA ILE A 523 -11.71 9.88 15.40
C ILE A 523 -11.24 8.48 15.08
N ARG A 524 -12.16 7.61 14.68
CA ARG A 524 -11.89 6.17 14.53
C ARG A 524 -10.91 5.88 13.41
N GLN A 525 -9.76 5.32 13.70
CA GLN A 525 -8.77 4.94 12.70
C GLN A 525 -9.32 3.83 11.78
N GLY A 526 -9.60 4.15 10.52
CA GLY A 526 -10.24 3.27 9.54
C GLY A 526 -11.63 3.71 9.08
N ASP A 527 -12.17 4.77 9.67
CA ASP A 527 -13.36 5.47 9.21
C ASP A 527 -13.05 6.30 7.95
N PRO A 528 -13.89 6.28 6.89
CA PRO A 528 -13.70 7.11 5.71
C PRO A 528 -13.60 8.62 5.97
N LEU A 529 -14.27 9.12 7.01
CA LEU A 529 -14.22 10.53 7.42
C LEU A 529 -12.95 10.90 8.15
N ALA A 530 -12.37 9.99 8.92
CA ALA A 530 -11.28 10.29 9.84
C ALA A 530 -10.08 11.05 9.23
N PRO A 531 -9.57 10.75 8.03
CA PRO A 531 -8.45 11.50 7.44
C PRO A 531 -8.77 12.97 7.19
N PHE A 532 -10.00 13.28 6.76
CA PHE A 532 -10.44 14.64 6.48
C PHE A 532 -10.69 15.44 7.75
N LEU A 533 -11.36 14.83 8.73
CA LEU A 533 -11.59 15.45 10.04
C LEU A 533 -10.28 15.73 10.77
N PHE A 534 -9.30 14.81 10.63
CA PHE A 534 -7.97 15.05 11.18
C PHE A 534 -7.28 16.24 10.52
N ASN A 535 -7.37 16.39 9.18
CA ASN A 535 -6.77 17.53 8.48
C ASN A 535 -7.42 18.86 8.89
N ILE A 536 -8.74 18.87 9.13
CA ILE A 536 -9.44 20.07 9.66
C ILE A 536 -8.88 20.45 11.05
N ALA A 537 -8.70 19.48 11.94
CA ALA A 537 -8.09 19.73 13.24
C ALA A 537 -6.62 20.18 13.12
N ALA A 538 -5.82 19.53 12.23
CA ALA A 538 -4.42 19.84 12.02
C ALA A 538 -4.18 21.21 11.38
N GLU A 539 -5.16 21.76 10.63
CA GLU A 539 -5.10 23.11 10.07
C GLU A 539 -5.00 24.18 11.17
N GLY A 540 -5.51 23.91 12.38
CA GLY A 540 -5.29 24.77 13.55
C GLY A 540 -3.81 25.05 13.81
N LEU A 541 -2.95 24.03 13.71
CA LEU A 541 -1.50 24.19 13.90
C LEU A 541 -0.86 24.98 12.75
N THR A 542 -1.30 24.74 11.51
CA THR A 542 -0.83 25.51 10.34
C THR A 542 -1.22 26.97 10.46
N GLY A 543 -2.45 27.25 10.91
CA GLY A 543 -2.93 28.61 11.20
C GLY A 543 -2.10 29.31 12.28
N MET A 544 -1.80 28.62 13.38
CA MET A 544 -0.96 29.18 14.45
C MET A 544 0.47 29.53 13.96
N ILE A 545 1.09 28.70 13.13
CA ILE A 545 2.40 29.00 12.51
C ILE A 545 2.31 30.20 11.59
N ARG A 546 1.26 30.28 10.77
CA ARG A 546 1.04 31.40 9.84
C ARG A 546 0.85 32.72 10.61
N GLU A 547 0.12 32.68 11.71
CA GLU A 547 -0.06 33.83 12.58
C GLU A 547 1.24 34.23 13.29
N ALA A 548 2.04 33.26 13.75
CA ALA A 548 3.37 33.54 14.30
C ALA A 548 4.32 34.15 13.28
N GLN A 549 4.23 33.76 12.02
CA GLN A 549 4.99 34.37 10.92
C GLN A 549 4.54 35.81 10.63
N SER A 550 3.24 36.07 10.58
CA SER A 550 2.69 37.42 10.34
C SER A 550 3.12 38.40 11.43
N LYS A 551 3.27 37.91 12.68
CA LYS A 551 3.75 38.69 13.84
C LYS A 551 5.28 38.69 13.99
N CYS A 552 6.03 38.18 13.01
CA CYS A 552 7.49 38.08 13.06
C CYS A 552 8.05 37.27 14.26
N LEU A 553 7.24 36.42 14.88
CA LEU A 553 7.65 35.55 16.00
C LEU A 553 8.33 34.27 15.53
N TYR A 554 8.06 33.84 14.29
CA TYR A 554 8.65 32.68 13.64
C TYR A 554 9.13 33.03 12.24
N GLU A 555 10.40 32.76 11.95
CA GLU A 555 11.00 32.97 10.62
C GLU A 555 11.18 31.60 9.93
N GLY A 556 10.44 31.37 8.82
CA GLY A 556 10.60 30.18 7.99
C GLY A 556 11.96 30.16 7.27
N PHE A 557 12.26 29.07 6.59
CA PHE A 557 13.48 28.95 5.78
C PHE A 557 13.19 29.32 4.32
N LYS A 558 13.96 30.27 3.78
CA LYS A 558 13.82 30.78 2.42
C LYS A 558 14.61 29.95 1.43
N VAL A 559 13.92 29.46 0.38
CA VAL A 559 14.47 28.56 -0.64
C VAL A 559 14.46 29.18 -2.02
N GLY A 560 15.56 29.00 -2.76
CA GLY A 560 15.71 29.41 -4.15
C GLY A 560 16.01 30.91 -4.33
N THR A 561 15.87 31.39 -5.57
CA THR A 561 16.13 32.78 -5.97
C THR A 561 14.97 33.72 -5.70
N LYS A 562 13.75 33.15 -5.59
CA LYS A 562 12.51 33.91 -5.29
C LYS A 562 12.19 33.89 -3.80
N ASP A 563 13.11 33.45 -2.94
CA ASP A 563 12.96 33.37 -1.48
C ASP A 563 11.62 32.74 -1.00
N ILE A 564 11.27 31.58 -1.58
CA ILE A 564 10.05 30.87 -1.21
C ILE A 564 10.14 30.41 0.24
N ASP A 565 9.19 30.84 1.07
CA ASP A 565 9.15 30.53 2.50
C ASP A 565 8.63 29.13 2.79
N VAL A 566 9.37 28.38 3.62
CA VAL A 566 9.00 27.05 4.09
C VAL A 566 9.04 27.02 5.63
N SER A 567 7.89 26.84 6.29
CA SER A 567 7.78 26.90 7.75
C SER A 567 7.27 25.60 8.37
N ILE A 568 6.25 24.98 7.78
CA ILE A 568 5.65 23.74 8.22
C ILE A 568 5.26 22.88 7.00
N LEU A 569 5.41 21.57 7.11
CA LEU A 569 4.93 20.62 6.12
C LEU A 569 4.23 19.48 6.86
N GLN A 570 3.03 19.12 6.41
CA GLN A 570 2.24 18.08 7.03
C GLN A 570 1.83 17.01 6.01
N TYR A 571 1.81 15.78 6.47
CA TYR A 571 1.16 14.66 5.80
C TYR A 571 0.33 13.90 6.84
N ALA A 572 -0.92 14.32 7.01
CA ALA A 572 -1.77 13.95 8.13
C ALA A 572 -1.06 14.28 9.48
N ASP A 573 -0.75 13.27 10.28
CA ASP A 573 -0.07 13.39 11.57
C ASP A 573 1.46 13.55 11.48
N ASP A 574 2.10 13.13 10.40
CA ASP A 574 3.54 13.35 10.16
C ASP A 574 3.82 14.83 9.86
N THR A 575 4.35 15.56 10.82
CA THR A 575 4.61 17.00 10.74
C THR A 575 6.11 17.32 10.80
N ILE A 576 6.58 18.18 9.90
CA ILE A 576 7.92 18.76 9.93
C ILE A 576 7.82 20.28 9.98
N PHE A 577 8.49 20.89 10.96
CA PHE A 577 8.71 22.31 11.02
C PHE A 577 10.09 22.64 10.44
N VAL A 578 10.13 23.70 9.65
CA VAL A 578 11.36 24.22 9.02
C VAL A 578 11.46 25.70 9.33
N GLY A 579 12.63 26.17 9.66
CA GLY A 579 12.84 27.59 9.94
C GLY A 579 14.31 27.94 10.05
N LYS A 580 14.60 29.21 10.28
CA LYS A 580 15.94 29.67 10.60
C LYS A 580 16.37 29.16 11.98
N ALA A 581 17.59 28.67 12.12
CA ALA A 581 18.10 28.15 13.39
C ALA A 581 18.42 29.30 14.36
N THR A 582 17.39 29.79 15.06
CA THR A 582 17.47 30.85 16.08
C THR A 582 16.81 30.40 17.38
N THR A 583 17.26 30.94 18.51
CA THR A 583 16.65 30.63 19.82
C THR A 583 15.20 31.09 19.88
N ALA A 584 14.87 32.25 19.28
CA ALA A 584 13.51 32.76 19.20
C ALA A 584 12.56 31.77 18.48
N ASN A 585 12.98 31.22 17.33
CA ASN A 585 12.18 30.22 16.62
C ASN A 585 11.97 28.94 17.44
N VAL A 586 12.98 28.47 18.17
CA VAL A 586 12.87 27.28 19.04
C VAL A 586 11.92 27.52 20.19
N GLN A 587 11.97 28.69 20.82
CA GLN A 587 11.04 29.10 21.91
C GLN A 587 9.62 29.21 21.39
N THR A 588 9.41 29.92 20.27
CA THR A 588 8.10 30.07 19.64
C THR A 588 7.49 28.72 19.28
N LEU A 589 8.31 27.81 18.69
CA LEU A 589 7.85 26.48 18.32
C LEU A 589 7.35 25.67 19.56
N LYS A 590 8.07 25.75 20.69
CA LYS A 590 7.65 25.08 21.93
C LYS A 590 6.32 25.61 22.44
N VAL A 591 6.13 26.95 22.43
CA VAL A 591 4.89 27.62 22.85
C VAL A 591 3.73 27.19 21.92
N LEU A 592 3.94 27.24 20.60
CA LEU A 592 2.91 26.86 19.64
C LEU A 592 2.48 25.39 19.78
N LEU A 593 3.43 24.48 19.96
CA LEU A 593 3.14 23.05 20.18
C LEU A 593 2.37 22.82 21.48
N LYS A 594 2.73 23.53 22.54
CA LYS A 594 2.00 23.42 23.84
C LYS A 594 0.62 24.05 23.75
N GLY A 595 0.48 25.21 23.12
CA GLY A 595 -0.81 25.82 22.84
C GLY A 595 -1.71 24.92 22.00
N PHE A 596 -1.17 24.31 20.95
CA PHE A 596 -1.92 23.38 20.12
C PHE A 596 -2.37 22.11 20.88
N GLU A 597 -1.55 21.58 21.80
CA GLU A 597 -1.95 20.49 22.71
C GLU A 597 -3.15 20.90 23.58
N MET A 598 -3.14 22.11 24.10
CA MET A 598 -4.22 22.60 24.97
C MET A 598 -5.54 22.73 24.22
N VAL A 599 -5.54 23.25 22.99
CA VAL A 599 -6.78 23.48 22.24
C VAL A 599 -7.29 22.19 21.57
N SER A 600 -6.40 21.37 20.99
CA SER A 600 -6.77 20.23 20.15
C SER A 600 -6.81 18.87 20.87
N GLY A 601 -6.13 18.75 22.02
CA GLY A 601 -5.89 17.47 22.70
C GLY A 601 -4.74 16.63 22.09
N LEU A 602 -4.07 17.12 21.04
CA LEU A 602 -2.99 16.43 20.34
C LEU A 602 -1.65 16.66 21.04
N LYS A 603 -1.22 15.68 21.83
CA LYS A 603 0.02 15.74 22.60
C LYS A 603 1.24 15.32 21.78
N LEU A 604 2.33 16.07 21.89
CA LEU A 604 3.61 15.75 21.27
C LEU A 604 4.27 14.52 21.92
N ASN A 605 4.76 13.60 21.10
CA ASN A 605 5.58 12.48 21.53
C ASN A 605 7.06 12.86 21.54
N CYS A 606 7.54 13.35 22.67
CA CYS A 606 8.92 13.82 22.82
C CYS A 606 9.96 12.74 22.50
N ASN A 607 9.72 11.48 22.88
CA ASN A 607 10.66 10.37 22.65
C ASN A 607 10.86 10.02 21.19
N LYS A 608 9.86 10.26 20.33
CA LYS A 608 9.92 9.98 18.90
C LYS A 608 10.23 11.21 18.06
N SER A 609 9.95 12.40 18.59
CA SER A 609 10.28 13.64 17.92
C SER A 609 11.78 13.83 17.82
N LYS A 610 12.24 14.45 16.73
CA LYS A 610 13.66 14.58 16.40
C LYS A 610 13.96 15.98 15.87
N PHE A 611 15.16 16.47 16.18
CA PHE A 611 15.64 17.80 15.79
C PHE A 611 16.98 17.71 15.04
N VAL A 612 17.20 18.57 14.07
CA VAL A 612 18.50 18.77 13.39
C VAL A 612 18.62 20.24 12.97
N ALA A 613 19.81 20.77 13.01
CA ALA A 613 20.11 22.10 12.46
C ALA A 613 21.34 22.09 11.54
N PHE A 614 21.42 23.09 10.68
CA PHE A 614 22.48 23.32 9.71
C PHE A 614 22.99 24.76 9.84
N GLY A 615 24.24 25.01 9.53
CA GLY A 615 24.87 26.36 9.58
C GLY A 615 24.94 26.93 11.00
N VAL A 616 24.94 26.05 12.02
CA VAL A 616 25.11 26.39 13.45
C VAL A 616 26.00 25.34 14.13
N GLN A 617 26.50 25.67 15.33
CA GLN A 617 27.34 24.77 16.11
C GLN A 617 26.55 23.58 16.68
N ASP A 618 27.20 22.42 16.81
CA ASP A 618 26.57 21.22 17.35
C ASP A 618 26.05 21.40 18.78
N GLN A 619 26.77 22.20 19.61
CA GLN A 619 26.34 22.53 20.97
C GLN A 619 24.97 23.23 20.97
N TRP A 620 24.74 24.18 20.08
CA TRP A 620 23.45 24.85 19.91
C TRP A 620 22.35 23.86 19.52
N THR A 621 22.66 22.92 18.60
CA THR A 621 21.71 21.88 18.15
C THR A 621 21.29 20.98 19.31
N HIS A 622 22.24 20.58 20.18
CA HIS A 622 21.96 19.80 21.38
C HIS A 622 21.15 20.56 22.42
N ALA A 623 21.47 21.84 22.66
CA ALA A 623 20.73 22.70 23.58
C ALA A 623 19.29 22.90 23.12
N ALA A 624 19.06 23.17 21.83
CA ALA A 624 17.73 23.31 21.25
C ALA A 624 16.91 22.01 21.35
N ALA A 625 17.51 20.85 21.06
CA ALA A 625 16.87 19.56 21.19
C ALA A 625 16.47 19.24 22.64
N THR A 626 17.35 19.56 23.60
CA THR A 626 17.07 19.41 25.05
C THR A 626 15.92 20.33 25.47
N PHE A 627 15.93 21.60 25.01
CA PHE A 627 14.85 22.54 25.31
C PHE A 627 13.49 22.05 24.78
N LEU A 628 13.46 21.44 23.59
CA LEU A 628 12.26 20.85 23.00
C LEU A 628 11.91 19.45 23.55
N ASN A 629 12.69 18.93 24.49
CA ASN A 629 12.57 17.58 25.06
C ASN A 629 12.58 16.47 23.97
N CYS A 630 13.44 16.59 22.95
CA CYS A 630 13.50 15.62 21.85
C CYS A 630 14.93 15.14 21.59
N GLY A 631 15.07 14.09 20.76
CA GLY A 631 16.37 13.60 20.37
C GLY A 631 16.92 14.32 19.13
N VAL A 632 18.27 14.40 19.03
CA VAL A 632 18.96 14.87 17.81
C VAL A 632 18.89 13.78 16.73
N MET A 633 18.72 14.19 15.46
CA MET A 633 18.79 13.29 14.31
C MET A 633 19.95 13.64 13.38
N ALA A 634 20.59 12.61 12.86
CA ALA A 634 21.65 12.77 11.85
C ALA A 634 21.07 12.70 10.43
N VAL A 635 21.76 13.35 9.48
CA VAL A 635 21.43 13.24 8.05
C VAL A 635 22.29 12.13 7.43
N PRO A 636 21.69 11.18 6.66
CA PRO A 636 20.30 11.18 6.18
C PRO A 636 19.28 10.66 7.24
N PHE A 637 18.12 11.32 7.30
CA PHE A 637 17.02 10.87 8.14
C PHE A 637 15.80 10.42 7.31
N SER A 638 14.94 9.59 7.90
CA SER A 638 13.74 9.11 7.21
C SER A 638 12.57 10.07 7.38
N TYR A 639 11.97 10.51 6.26
CA TYR A 639 10.70 11.22 6.24
C TYR A 639 9.76 10.54 5.23
N LEU A 640 8.56 10.20 5.69
CA LEU A 640 7.55 9.49 4.90
C LEU A 640 8.12 8.26 4.16
N GLY A 641 9.12 7.60 4.75
CA GLY A 641 9.75 6.41 4.20
C GLY A 641 10.89 6.65 3.19
N VAL A 642 11.23 7.90 2.87
CA VAL A 642 12.37 8.26 2.01
C VAL A 642 13.52 8.81 2.86
N PRO A 643 14.79 8.43 2.60
CA PRO A 643 15.95 8.98 3.30
C PRO A 643 16.30 10.37 2.74
N ILE A 644 15.96 11.41 3.47
CA ILE A 644 16.23 12.81 3.14
C ILE A 644 17.73 13.12 3.25
N GLY A 645 18.28 13.81 2.24
CA GLY A 645 19.69 14.16 2.19
C GLY A 645 20.64 12.98 1.92
N ALA A 646 20.11 11.82 1.54
CA ALA A 646 20.90 10.66 1.12
C ALA A 646 21.38 10.82 -0.33
N ASN A 647 22.55 10.23 -0.62
CA ASN A 647 23.02 10.11 -2.00
C ASN A 647 22.41 8.86 -2.66
N PRO A 648 21.47 8.99 -3.62
CA PRO A 648 20.81 7.86 -4.26
C PRO A 648 21.74 7.01 -5.13
N ARG A 649 22.90 7.54 -5.53
CA ARG A 649 23.90 6.82 -6.33
C ARG A 649 24.69 5.79 -5.50
N ARG A 650 24.64 5.88 -4.15
CA ARG A 650 25.29 4.92 -3.25
C ARG A 650 24.38 3.71 -2.99
N GLY A 651 24.92 2.50 -3.14
CA GLY A 651 24.18 1.25 -2.86
C GLY A 651 23.65 1.14 -1.43
N ALA A 652 24.31 1.75 -0.46
CA ALA A 652 23.88 1.79 0.94
C ALA A 652 22.50 2.44 1.13
N THR A 653 22.15 3.46 0.33
CA THR A 653 20.83 4.11 0.35
C THR A 653 19.71 3.14 0.04
N TRP A 654 19.96 2.12 -0.78
CA TRP A 654 19.00 1.08 -1.18
C TRP A 654 19.02 -0.16 -0.26
N GLY A 655 19.92 -0.19 0.72
CA GLY A 655 20.03 -1.27 1.70
C GLY A 655 18.72 -1.68 2.35
N PRO A 656 17.88 -0.75 2.84
CA PRO A 656 16.59 -1.07 3.43
C PRO A 656 15.63 -1.79 2.47
N ILE A 657 15.64 -1.42 1.17
CA ILE A 657 14.81 -2.05 0.13
C ILE A 657 15.28 -3.48 -0.14
N ILE A 658 16.60 -3.67 -0.32
CA ILE A 658 17.19 -4.99 -0.56
C ILE A 658 16.87 -5.93 0.62
N LYS A 659 17.13 -5.49 1.86
CA LYS A 659 16.81 -6.25 3.09
C LYS A 659 15.31 -6.58 3.21
N LYS A 660 14.43 -5.67 2.75
CA LYS A 660 12.97 -5.90 2.75
C LYS A 660 12.58 -6.99 1.74
N CYS A 661 13.20 -7.01 0.56
CA CYS A 661 13.02 -8.09 -0.43
C CYS A 661 13.50 -9.43 0.11
N GLU A 662 14.72 -9.49 0.67
CA GLU A 662 15.30 -10.69 1.26
C GLU A 662 14.44 -11.24 2.41
N LYS A 663 13.96 -10.35 3.32
CA LYS A 663 13.07 -10.73 4.42
C LYS A 663 11.74 -11.31 3.93
N LYS A 664 11.19 -10.79 2.83
CA LYS A 664 9.97 -11.34 2.22
C LYS A 664 10.21 -12.72 1.64
N LEU A 665 11.35 -12.92 0.97
CA LEU A 665 11.72 -14.21 0.40
C LEU A 665 11.97 -15.28 1.47
N ALA A 666 12.60 -14.91 2.58
CA ALA A 666 12.79 -15.82 3.72
C ALA A 666 11.47 -16.34 4.31
N MET A 667 10.37 -15.57 4.17
CA MET A 667 9.02 -16.01 4.55
C MET A 667 8.38 -16.96 3.52
N TRP A 668 8.84 -16.96 2.27
CA TRP A 668 8.29 -17.75 1.18
C TRP A 668 9.16 -18.97 0.91
N LYS A 669 8.80 -20.10 1.49
CA LYS A 669 9.54 -21.34 1.26
C LYS A 669 9.31 -21.82 -0.17
N HIS A 670 10.36 -21.87 -0.98
CA HIS A 670 10.30 -22.27 -2.40
C HIS A 670 9.65 -23.64 -2.62
N LYS A 671 9.82 -24.56 -1.67
CA LYS A 671 9.34 -25.94 -1.73
C LYS A 671 7.81 -26.05 -1.92
N TYR A 672 7.06 -25.06 -1.45
CA TYR A 672 5.59 -25.09 -1.43
C TYR A 672 4.92 -24.19 -2.47
N ILE A 673 5.68 -23.47 -3.29
CA ILE A 673 5.14 -22.52 -4.26
C ILE A 673 5.50 -22.95 -5.67
N SER A 674 4.51 -23.12 -6.55
CA SER A 674 4.72 -23.46 -7.96
C SER A 674 5.47 -22.35 -8.70
N PHE A 675 5.95 -22.66 -9.90
CA PHE A 675 6.58 -21.67 -10.77
C PHE A 675 5.62 -20.51 -11.08
N GLY A 676 4.35 -20.78 -11.40
CA GLY A 676 3.31 -19.78 -11.63
C GLY A 676 3.07 -18.91 -10.38
N GLY A 677 3.01 -19.52 -9.18
CA GLY A 677 2.92 -18.82 -7.92
C GLY A 677 4.11 -17.89 -7.64
N ARG A 678 5.33 -18.30 -8.02
CA ARG A 678 6.53 -17.44 -7.91
C ARG A 678 6.47 -16.24 -8.84
N VAL A 679 6.03 -16.44 -10.11
CA VAL A 679 5.80 -15.35 -11.07
C VAL A 679 4.83 -14.33 -10.47
N THR A 680 3.70 -14.79 -9.96
CA THR A 680 2.67 -13.93 -9.34
C THR A 680 3.23 -13.15 -8.15
N LEU A 681 4.03 -13.77 -7.29
CA LEU A 681 4.66 -13.11 -6.14
C LEU A 681 5.71 -12.08 -6.55
N ILE A 682 6.50 -12.33 -7.58
CA ILE A 682 7.42 -11.33 -8.12
C ILE A 682 6.65 -10.12 -8.63
N LYS A 683 5.61 -10.34 -9.44
CA LYS A 683 4.78 -9.27 -10.01
C LYS A 683 4.06 -8.45 -8.92
N ALA A 684 3.37 -9.13 -8.00
CA ALA A 684 2.51 -8.48 -7.03
C ALA A 684 3.26 -7.89 -5.83
N VAL A 685 4.37 -8.49 -5.41
CA VAL A 685 5.04 -8.11 -4.16
C VAL A 685 6.46 -7.61 -4.39
N LEU A 686 7.36 -8.37 -5.04
CA LEU A 686 8.76 -7.94 -5.17
C LEU A 686 8.90 -6.70 -6.03
N ASN A 687 8.14 -6.59 -7.12
CA ASN A 687 8.12 -5.39 -7.95
C ASN A 687 7.52 -4.16 -7.22
N SER A 688 6.62 -4.37 -6.24
CA SER A 688 5.98 -3.28 -5.50
C SER A 688 6.87 -2.69 -4.38
N ILE A 689 7.79 -3.47 -3.82
CA ILE A 689 8.65 -3.03 -2.71
C ILE A 689 9.50 -1.80 -3.08
N PRO A 690 10.19 -1.74 -4.23
CA PRO A 690 11.02 -0.60 -4.59
C PRO A 690 10.25 0.59 -5.19
N ILE A 691 8.95 0.47 -5.55
CA ILE A 691 8.21 1.50 -6.30
C ILE A 691 8.36 2.89 -5.69
N PHE A 692 8.24 3.00 -4.37
CA PHE A 692 8.29 4.29 -3.70
C PHE A 692 9.64 4.98 -3.86
N PHE A 693 10.74 4.24 -3.73
CA PHE A 693 12.10 4.75 -4.02
C PHE A 693 12.30 5.01 -5.50
N LEU A 694 11.83 4.13 -6.37
CA LEU A 694 11.90 4.28 -7.83
C LEU A 694 11.11 5.49 -8.34
N SER A 695 10.05 5.89 -7.64
CA SER A 695 9.26 7.08 -7.98
C SER A 695 9.95 8.39 -7.62
N PHE A 696 10.99 8.34 -6.78
CA PHE A 696 11.72 9.51 -6.32
C PHE A 696 13.19 9.51 -6.78
N PHE A 697 13.90 8.40 -6.65
CA PHE A 697 15.30 8.28 -6.96
C PHE A 697 15.57 7.53 -8.27
N ARG A 698 16.60 7.94 -9.00
CA ARG A 698 17.17 7.15 -10.10
C ARG A 698 17.96 5.99 -9.52
N ILE A 699 17.61 4.77 -9.93
CA ILE A 699 18.22 3.55 -9.41
C ILE A 699 19.61 3.30 -10.04
N PRO A 700 20.67 3.00 -9.25
CA PRO A 700 21.98 2.60 -9.78
C PRO A 700 21.96 1.20 -10.40
N LEU A 701 22.75 0.99 -11.47
CA LEU A 701 22.85 -0.31 -12.16
C LEU A 701 23.25 -1.46 -11.22
N GLN A 702 24.15 -1.22 -10.27
CA GLN A 702 24.55 -2.20 -9.26
C GLN A 702 23.39 -2.66 -8.37
N VAL A 703 22.46 -1.76 -8.07
CA VAL A 703 21.26 -2.06 -7.27
C VAL A 703 20.27 -2.85 -8.10
N ILE A 704 20.08 -2.47 -9.39
CA ILE A 704 19.28 -3.24 -10.35
C ILE A 704 19.78 -4.68 -10.38
N ALA A 705 21.07 -4.89 -10.65
CA ALA A 705 21.67 -6.22 -10.73
C ALA A 705 21.46 -7.05 -9.44
N LYS A 706 21.51 -6.41 -8.25
CA LYS A 706 21.21 -7.08 -6.99
C LYS A 706 19.76 -7.50 -6.87
N LEU A 707 18.80 -6.62 -7.18
CA LEU A 707 17.38 -6.92 -7.10
C LEU A 707 16.96 -7.97 -8.13
N GLU A 708 17.48 -7.89 -9.36
CA GLU A 708 17.24 -8.89 -10.40
C GLU A 708 17.83 -10.26 -10.03
N ARG A 709 19.02 -10.30 -9.42
CA ARG A 709 19.59 -11.55 -8.89
C ARG A 709 18.68 -12.18 -7.84
N ILE A 710 18.11 -11.38 -6.95
CA ILE A 710 17.15 -11.83 -5.92
C ILE A 710 15.90 -12.41 -6.59
N GLN A 711 15.32 -11.69 -7.58
CA GLN A 711 14.11 -12.13 -8.30
C GLN A 711 14.38 -13.40 -9.12
N ARG A 712 15.52 -13.49 -9.81
CA ARG A 712 15.93 -14.65 -10.61
C ARG A 712 16.12 -15.89 -9.77
N ARG A 713 16.85 -15.78 -8.66
CA ARG A 713 17.01 -16.90 -7.70
C ARG A 713 15.67 -17.42 -7.19
N PHE A 714 14.77 -16.52 -6.83
CA PHE A 714 13.44 -16.91 -6.39
C PHE A 714 12.62 -17.57 -7.50
N LEU A 715 12.64 -17.03 -8.71
CA LEU A 715 11.90 -17.58 -9.86
C LEU A 715 12.30 -19.01 -10.15
N TRP A 716 13.60 -19.26 -10.28
CA TRP A 716 14.14 -20.57 -10.63
C TRP A 716 14.29 -21.52 -9.44
N GLY A 717 14.16 -21.05 -8.22
CA GLY A 717 14.15 -21.85 -7.00
C GLY A 717 15.54 -22.24 -6.53
N ASP A 718 16.54 -21.37 -6.72
CA ASP A 718 17.87 -21.54 -6.18
C ASP A 718 17.83 -21.60 -4.64
N ASN A 719 18.47 -22.60 -4.05
CA ASN A 719 18.78 -22.67 -2.63
C ASN A 719 20.23 -22.21 -2.41
N HIS A 720 20.60 -21.91 -1.16
CA HIS A 720 21.98 -21.49 -0.83
C HIS A 720 23.01 -22.52 -1.27
N ASP A 721 22.66 -23.81 -1.27
CA ASP A 721 23.57 -24.93 -1.56
C ASP A 721 23.45 -25.48 -2.98
N GLN A 722 22.40 -25.14 -3.73
CA GLN A 722 22.16 -25.64 -5.08
C GLN A 722 21.72 -24.53 -6.02
N LYS A 723 22.60 -24.17 -6.98
CA LYS A 723 22.23 -23.35 -8.11
C LYS A 723 21.37 -24.16 -9.09
N LYS A 724 20.20 -23.65 -9.42
CA LYS A 724 19.33 -24.24 -10.44
C LYS A 724 19.51 -23.55 -11.79
N ILE A 725 19.22 -24.25 -12.86
CA ILE A 725 19.35 -23.77 -14.23
C ILE A 725 18.36 -22.63 -14.47
N SER A 726 18.85 -21.49 -14.92
CA SER A 726 18.04 -20.42 -15.48
C SER A 726 17.69 -20.72 -16.91
N TRP A 727 16.49 -21.24 -17.18
CA TRP A 727 16.09 -21.74 -18.51
C TRP A 727 15.90 -20.66 -19.56
N VAL A 728 15.51 -19.45 -19.15
CA VAL A 728 15.24 -18.33 -20.07
C VAL A 728 16.06 -17.11 -19.62
N LYS A 729 16.58 -16.34 -20.58
CA LYS A 729 17.28 -15.07 -20.31
C LYS A 729 16.35 -14.09 -19.56
N TRP A 730 16.90 -13.31 -18.61
CA TRP A 730 16.10 -12.41 -17.77
C TRP A 730 15.37 -11.34 -18.58
N GLU A 731 16.02 -10.83 -19.62
CA GLU A 731 15.45 -9.85 -20.54
C GLU A 731 14.18 -10.40 -21.21
N SER A 732 14.21 -11.65 -21.70
CA SER A 732 13.03 -12.31 -22.27
C SER A 732 11.94 -12.61 -21.23
N VAL A 733 12.30 -12.86 -19.97
CA VAL A 733 11.33 -13.01 -18.87
C VAL A 733 10.61 -11.69 -18.59
N CYS A 734 11.30 -10.56 -18.76
CA CYS A 734 10.75 -9.23 -18.52
C CYS A 734 9.86 -8.69 -19.64
N LEU A 735 9.84 -9.31 -20.82
CA LEU A 735 8.94 -8.91 -21.89
C LEU A 735 7.46 -8.99 -21.48
N PRO A 736 6.57 -8.24 -22.12
CA PRO A 736 5.13 -8.42 -21.99
C PRO A 736 4.70 -9.87 -22.24
N GLU A 737 3.59 -10.27 -21.66
CA GLU A 737 3.03 -11.61 -21.84
C GLU A 737 2.68 -11.89 -23.32
N GLU A 738 2.18 -10.87 -24.03
CA GLU A 738 1.84 -10.90 -25.45
C GLU A 738 3.06 -11.09 -26.35
N ASP A 739 4.24 -10.66 -25.88
CA ASP A 739 5.51 -10.72 -26.61
C ASP A 739 6.39 -11.91 -26.13
N GLY A 740 5.75 -12.92 -25.55
CA GLY A 740 6.41 -14.16 -25.11
C GLY A 740 7.22 -14.03 -23.81
N GLY A 741 7.01 -12.97 -23.00
CA GLY A 741 7.56 -12.83 -21.67
C GLY A 741 6.64 -13.35 -20.58
N LEU A 742 7.04 -13.12 -19.32
CA LEU A 742 6.22 -13.34 -18.14
C LEU A 742 5.66 -12.04 -17.56
N GLY A 743 5.88 -10.88 -18.20
CA GLY A 743 5.40 -9.59 -17.74
C GLY A 743 6.00 -9.12 -16.39
N ILE A 744 7.17 -9.63 -16.01
CA ILE A 744 7.94 -9.13 -14.86
C ILE A 744 8.56 -7.78 -15.26
N LYS A 745 8.50 -6.78 -14.38
CA LYS A 745 8.96 -5.44 -14.72
C LYS A 745 10.48 -5.35 -14.83
N ASN A 746 10.97 -4.81 -15.95
CA ASN A 746 12.34 -4.35 -16.07
C ASN A 746 12.52 -3.11 -15.19
N LEU A 747 13.35 -3.21 -14.15
CA LEU A 747 13.48 -2.17 -13.12
C LEU A 747 14.07 -0.85 -13.66
N LYS A 748 14.95 -0.90 -14.67
CA LYS A 748 15.54 0.29 -15.31
C LYS A 748 14.46 1.10 -16.05
N ILE A 749 13.73 0.43 -16.93
CA ILE A 749 12.64 1.02 -17.71
C ILE A 749 11.51 1.51 -16.81
N PHE A 750 11.16 0.71 -15.80
CA PHE A 750 10.11 1.07 -14.86
C PHE A 750 10.46 2.30 -14.03
N ASN A 751 11.71 2.44 -13.58
CA ASN A 751 12.20 3.63 -12.90
C ASN A 751 12.11 4.87 -13.79
N GLN A 752 12.50 4.75 -15.07
CA GLN A 752 12.41 5.85 -16.03
C GLN A 752 10.96 6.29 -16.26
N ALA A 753 10.03 5.35 -16.45
CA ALA A 753 8.61 5.64 -16.58
C ALA A 753 8.01 6.29 -15.31
N LEU A 754 8.45 5.87 -14.12
CA LEU A 754 8.02 6.49 -12.85
C LEU A 754 8.54 7.92 -12.69
N LEU A 755 9.80 8.16 -13.03
CA LEU A 755 10.41 9.49 -12.97
C LEU A 755 9.85 10.44 -14.04
N GLY A 756 9.41 9.92 -15.19
CA GLY A 756 8.75 10.69 -16.24
C GLY A 756 7.51 11.45 -15.77
N LYS A 757 6.86 11.00 -14.71
CA LYS A 757 5.70 11.69 -14.12
C LYS A 757 6.04 13.06 -13.50
N TRP A 758 7.30 13.30 -13.10
CA TRP A 758 7.69 14.55 -12.46
C TRP A 758 7.61 15.76 -13.40
N CYS A 759 8.09 15.66 -14.64
CA CYS A 759 7.99 16.73 -15.63
C CYS A 759 6.53 17.03 -15.99
N TRP A 760 5.72 15.99 -16.18
CA TRP A 760 4.28 16.11 -16.40
C TRP A 760 3.59 16.88 -15.27
N ASN A 761 3.86 16.47 -14.01
CA ASN A 761 3.27 17.15 -12.85
C ASN A 761 3.80 18.57 -12.67
N LEU A 762 5.09 18.82 -12.96
CA LEU A 762 5.69 20.13 -12.81
C LEU A 762 5.04 21.16 -13.75
N PHE A 763 4.63 20.75 -14.93
CA PHE A 763 3.87 21.60 -15.86
C PHE A 763 2.43 21.83 -15.37
N HIS A 764 1.69 20.75 -15.06
CA HIS A 764 0.27 20.84 -14.73
C HIS A 764 -0.02 21.35 -13.31
N GLN A 765 0.96 21.33 -12.41
CA GLN A 765 0.82 21.71 -11.01
C GLN A 765 1.79 22.84 -10.62
N SER A 766 2.10 23.72 -11.54
CA SER A 766 3.04 24.83 -11.34
C SER A 766 2.65 25.76 -10.18
N GLY A 767 1.38 25.84 -9.83
CA GLY A 767 0.88 26.62 -8.69
C GLY A 767 1.18 26.02 -7.30
N ASN A 768 1.56 24.74 -7.19
CA ASN A 768 1.80 24.09 -5.91
C ASN A 768 3.18 24.47 -5.31
N LEU A 769 3.29 24.50 -3.99
CA LEU A 769 4.51 24.90 -3.26
C LEU A 769 5.76 24.16 -3.74
N TRP A 770 5.71 22.83 -3.93
CA TRP A 770 6.86 22.06 -4.42
C TRP A 770 7.33 22.48 -5.81
N ALA A 771 6.39 22.81 -6.70
CA ALA A 771 6.70 23.26 -8.06
C ALA A 771 7.27 24.67 -8.05
N LYS A 772 6.71 25.59 -7.25
CA LYS A 772 7.26 26.95 -7.04
C LYS A 772 8.70 26.91 -6.54
N ILE A 773 9.02 25.99 -5.61
CA ILE A 773 10.40 25.81 -5.10
C ILE A 773 11.34 25.33 -6.21
N LEU A 774 10.95 24.34 -7.00
CA LEU A 774 11.78 23.83 -8.10
C LEU A 774 11.93 24.85 -9.23
N GLU A 775 10.89 25.64 -9.49
CA GLU A 775 10.96 26.74 -10.43
C GLU A 775 11.93 27.83 -9.94
N SER A 776 11.83 28.21 -8.65
CA SER A 776 12.71 29.19 -8.03
C SER A 776 14.18 28.75 -8.00
N LYS A 777 14.46 27.45 -7.79
CA LYS A 777 15.83 26.92 -7.74
C LYS A 777 16.41 26.64 -9.12
N TYR A 778 15.62 26.14 -10.04
CA TYR A 778 16.11 25.47 -11.26
C TYR A 778 15.47 25.97 -12.57
N GLY A 779 14.45 26.84 -12.53
CA GLY A 779 13.74 27.30 -13.72
C GLY A 779 12.61 26.36 -14.21
N GLY A 780 12.24 25.35 -13.40
CA GLY A 780 11.08 24.50 -13.66
C GLY A 780 11.27 23.45 -14.76
N TRP A 781 10.16 23.01 -15.39
CA TRP A 781 10.15 21.92 -16.36
C TRP A 781 10.93 22.22 -17.65
N ARG A 782 11.07 23.50 -18.06
CA ARG A 782 11.85 23.88 -19.24
C ARG A 782 13.32 23.53 -19.12
N GLN A 783 13.86 23.64 -17.92
CA GLN A 783 15.26 23.31 -17.66
C GLN A 783 15.53 21.80 -17.80
N LEU A 784 14.51 20.96 -17.56
CA LEU A 784 14.61 19.51 -17.81
C LEU A 784 14.70 19.19 -19.31
N GLN A 785 14.10 20.02 -20.17
CA GLN A 785 14.18 19.88 -21.62
C GLN A 785 15.56 20.28 -22.16
N LEU A 786 16.16 21.34 -21.62
CA LEU A 786 17.40 21.91 -22.12
C LEU A 786 18.66 21.07 -21.80
N SER A 787 18.54 20.06 -20.93
CA SER A 787 19.67 19.20 -20.50
C SER A 787 20.92 19.93 -20.00
N ALA A 788 20.81 21.23 -19.73
CA ALA A 788 21.92 22.04 -19.29
C ALA A 788 22.36 21.65 -17.87
N ARG A 789 23.65 21.42 -17.69
CA ARG A 789 24.22 21.12 -16.37
C ARG A 789 24.20 22.38 -15.52
N LEU A 790 23.28 22.45 -14.55
CA LEU A 790 23.31 23.48 -13.52
C LEU A 790 24.36 23.11 -12.45
N PRO A 791 25.42 23.89 -12.25
CA PRO A 791 26.53 23.55 -11.32
C PRO A 791 26.06 23.33 -9.87
N LEU A 792 25.05 24.10 -9.45
CA LEU A 792 24.49 24.09 -8.09
C LEU A 792 23.22 23.25 -7.93
N ALA A 793 22.89 22.42 -8.92
CA ALA A 793 21.70 21.56 -8.81
C ALA A 793 21.91 20.42 -7.80
N SER A 794 20.84 20.05 -7.08
CA SER A 794 20.82 18.88 -6.20
C SER A 794 21.12 17.59 -6.98
N ILE A 795 21.62 16.55 -6.29
CA ILE A 795 21.82 15.24 -6.92
C ILE A 795 20.51 14.72 -7.50
N TRP A 796 19.39 14.92 -6.79
CA TRP A 796 18.08 14.53 -7.22
C TRP A 796 17.65 15.20 -8.53
N TRP A 797 17.83 16.53 -8.64
CA TRP A 797 17.50 17.29 -9.86
C TRP A 797 18.37 16.88 -11.05
N ARG A 798 19.68 16.71 -10.82
CA ARG A 798 20.61 16.23 -11.86
C ARG A 798 20.25 14.84 -12.37
N ASP A 799 19.86 13.92 -11.45
CA ASP A 799 19.42 12.57 -11.84
C ASP A 799 18.09 12.59 -12.59
N LEU A 800 17.19 13.50 -12.22
CA LEU A 800 15.92 13.72 -12.92
C LEU A 800 16.16 14.28 -14.34
N SER A 801 17.04 15.28 -14.51
CA SER A 801 17.39 15.84 -15.82
C SER A 801 17.95 14.79 -16.78
N LEU A 802 18.71 13.81 -16.28
CA LEU A 802 19.21 12.69 -17.09
C LEU A 802 18.12 11.74 -17.62
N VAL A 803 16.93 11.77 -17.06
CA VAL A 803 15.79 10.96 -17.54
C VAL A 803 15.21 11.54 -18.83
N TYR A 804 15.28 12.85 -19.01
CA TYR A 804 14.66 13.58 -20.14
C TYR A 804 15.65 13.95 -21.23
N GLY A 805 16.91 14.20 -20.90
CA GLY A 805 17.91 14.77 -21.79
C GLY A 805 19.05 13.84 -22.22
N SER A 806 18.98 12.53 -22.02
CA SER A 806 20.05 11.63 -22.45
C SER A 806 19.94 11.32 -23.95
N ALA A 807 21.07 11.46 -24.67
CA ALA A 807 21.19 11.12 -26.07
C ALA A 807 20.82 9.65 -26.42
N GLN A 808 20.75 8.78 -25.44
CA GLN A 808 20.33 7.37 -25.59
C GLN A 808 18.82 7.17 -25.84
N PHE A 809 17.97 8.20 -25.66
CA PHE A 809 16.53 8.06 -25.71
C PHE A 809 15.81 9.14 -26.52
N ASP A 810 16.49 9.80 -27.45
CA ASP A 810 15.95 10.77 -28.45
C ASP A 810 14.69 11.54 -28.00
N GLY A 811 14.77 12.22 -26.84
CA GLY A 811 13.64 13.02 -26.38
C GLY A 811 12.34 12.24 -26.14
N TRP A 812 12.41 10.98 -25.73
CA TRP A 812 11.28 10.02 -25.62
C TRP A 812 10.03 10.62 -24.96
N PHE A 813 10.19 11.55 -24.02
CA PHE A 813 9.06 12.16 -23.30
C PHE A 813 8.43 13.29 -24.10
N PHE A 814 9.22 14.25 -24.56
CA PHE A 814 8.71 15.45 -25.25
C PHE A 814 8.18 15.14 -26.66
N SER A 815 8.69 14.12 -27.34
CA SER A 815 8.17 13.65 -28.62
C SER A 815 6.77 13.02 -28.51
N ARG A 816 6.27 12.73 -27.32
CA ARG A 816 4.98 12.10 -27.06
C ARG A 816 3.95 13.03 -26.43
N ILE A 817 4.25 14.33 -26.42
CA ILE A 817 3.36 15.37 -25.92
C ILE A 817 2.77 16.17 -27.08
N SER A 818 1.48 16.44 -27.01
CA SER A 818 0.80 17.47 -27.82
C SER A 818 0.32 18.57 -26.88
N TRP A 819 0.41 19.83 -27.33
CA TRP A 819 -0.01 21.00 -26.59
C TRP A 819 -1.49 21.26 -26.79
N LYS A 820 -2.18 21.64 -25.72
CA LYS A 820 -3.53 22.18 -25.76
C LYS A 820 -3.47 23.54 -25.08
N ILE A 821 -3.50 24.59 -25.92
CA ILE A 821 -3.46 25.99 -25.44
C ILE A 821 -4.83 26.32 -24.83
N GLY A 822 -4.80 26.87 -23.64
CA GLY A 822 -5.96 27.45 -22.97
C GLY A 822 -5.84 28.96 -22.89
N SER A 823 -5.36 29.52 -21.77
CA SER A 823 -5.16 30.95 -21.57
C SER A 823 -3.86 31.50 -22.16
N GLY A 824 -2.93 30.66 -22.59
CA GLY A 824 -1.63 31.04 -23.09
C GLY A 824 -0.67 31.62 -22.04
N ARG A 825 -0.96 31.39 -20.72
CA ARG A 825 -0.15 31.92 -19.61
C ARG A 825 1.15 31.16 -19.38
N ASN A 826 1.19 29.89 -19.75
CA ASN A 826 2.31 29.01 -19.48
C ASN A 826 3.06 28.57 -20.74
N THR A 827 2.69 29.10 -21.93
CA THR A 827 3.23 28.72 -23.23
C THR A 827 3.89 29.91 -23.89
N PHE A 828 5.20 29.82 -24.19
CA PHE A 828 5.89 30.84 -24.98
C PHE A 828 5.50 30.75 -26.45
N PHE A 829 5.20 31.90 -27.08
CA PHE A 829 4.77 31.95 -28.47
C PHE A 829 5.85 31.41 -29.42
N TRP A 830 7.10 31.87 -29.29
CA TRP A 830 8.17 31.52 -30.19
C TRP A 830 8.95 30.25 -29.79
N GLU A 831 9.08 30.01 -28.49
CA GLU A 831 10.03 29.02 -27.94
C GLU A 831 9.41 27.61 -27.76
N ASP A 832 8.14 27.52 -27.43
CA ASP A 832 7.50 26.25 -27.14
C ASP A 832 6.90 25.62 -28.42
N PRO A 833 6.91 24.26 -28.58
CA PRO A 833 6.41 23.58 -29.77
C PRO A 833 4.90 23.31 -29.65
N TRP A 834 4.10 24.35 -29.57
CA TRP A 834 2.66 24.28 -29.33
C TRP A 834 1.79 24.03 -30.57
N LYS A 835 2.37 24.05 -31.78
CA LYS A 835 1.68 23.69 -33.02
C LYS A 835 1.69 22.17 -33.29
N GLU A 836 0.82 21.73 -34.18
CA GLU A 836 0.69 20.32 -34.56
C GLU A 836 1.98 19.70 -35.11
N GLN A 837 2.83 20.48 -35.76
CA GLN A 837 4.13 20.06 -36.29
C GLN A 837 5.21 19.85 -35.20
N ARG A 838 4.93 20.15 -33.94
CA ARG A 838 5.82 19.97 -32.77
C ARG A 838 7.18 20.67 -32.90
N THR A 839 7.28 21.67 -33.77
CA THR A 839 8.47 22.45 -33.97
C THR A 839 8.20 23.88 -33.47
N PRO A 840 9.07 24.47 -32.63
CA PRO A 840 8.90 25.85 -32.20
C PRO A 840 8.83 26.83 -33.36
N LEU A 841 7.98 27.85 -33.29
CA LEU A 841 7.83 28.85 -34.35
C LEU A 841 9.14 29.58 -34.67
N LYS A 842 10.05 29.74 -33.73
CA LYS A 842 11.39 30.29 -33.97
C LYS A 842 12.22 29.48 -34.96
N VAL A 843 11.99 28.17 -35.06
CA VAL A 843 12.68 27.27 -36.01
C VAL A 843 11.99 27.27 -37.36
N ILE A 844 10.66 27.38 -37.38
CA ILE A 844 9.87 27.46 -38.62
C ILE A 844 10.05 28.82 -39.26
N TYR A 845 10.06 29.88 -38.47
CA TYR A 845 10.15 31.29 -38.90
C TYR A 845 11.34 32.02 -38.30
N PRO A 846 12.61 31.63 -38.59
CA PRO A 846 13.79 32.14 -37.92
C PRO A 846 14.02 33.62 -38.18
N ARG A 847 13.74 34.12 -39.37
CA ARG A 847 13.84 35.54 -39.73
C ARG A 847 12.84 36.40 -38.97
N LEU A 848 11.60 35.98 -38.89
CA LEU A 848 10.56 36.70 -38.14
C LEU A 848 10.87 36.73 -36.63
N TYR A 849 11.38 35.62 -36.10
CA TYR A 849 11.83 35.53 -34.72
C TYR A 849 12.96 36.57 -34.42
N GLN A 850 13.91 36.73 -35.34
CA GLN A 850 15.02 37.69 -35.14
C GLN A 850 14.51 39.15 -35.04
N ILE A 851 13.52 39.52 -35.81
CA ILE A 851 12.96 40.89 -35.86
C ILE A 851 11.81 41.12 -34.86
N SER A 852 11.32 40.08 -34.20
CA SER A 852 10.27 40.23 -33.18
C SER A 852 10.81 40.95 -31.94
N GLN A 853 9.99 41.89 -31.41
CA GLN A 853 10.23 42.50 -30.09
C GLN A 853 9.78 41.62 -28.94
N GLN A 854 8.92 40.65 -29.22
CA GLN A 854 8.24 39.82 -28.24
C GLN A 854 8.81 38.40 -28.16
N LYS A 855 10.15 38.19 -28.28
CA LYS A 855 10.82 36.92 -28.36
C LYS A 855 10.49 35.98 -27.21
N ASN A 856 10.44 36.52 -25.98
CA ASN A 856 10.23 35.74 -24.76
C ASN A 856 8.85 35.97 -24.13
N HIS A 857 7.84 36.33 -24.96
CA HIS A 857 6.49 36.53 -24.45
C HIS A 857 5.67 35.26 -24.49
N PHE A 858 4.82 35.14 -23.45
CA PHE A 858 3.78 34.10 -23.41
C PHE A 858 2.68 34.43 -24.45
N ILE A 859 1.99 33.40 -24.94
CA ILE A 859 0.90 33.56 -25.91
C ILE A 859 -0.13 34.59 -25.44
N GLN A 860 -0.46 34.57 -24.13
CA GLN A 860 -1.40 35.58 -23.55
C GLN A 860 -0.97 37.03 -23.80
N ARG A 861 0.31 37.34 -23.94
CA ARG A 861 0.84 38.70 -24.19
C ARG A 861 1.07 39.02 -25.67
N MET A 862 0.68 38.10 -26.56
CA MET A 862 0.83 38.25 -28.00
C MET A 862 -0.45 38.76 -28.69
N GLY A 863 -1.51 39.03 -27.94
CA GLY A 863 -2.77 39.54 -28.46
C GLY A 863 -3.74 39.96 -27.34
N LEU A 864 -4.91 40.38 -27.71
CA LEU A 864 -5.98 40.83 -26.83
C LEU A 864 -7.32 40.19 -27.23
N HIS A 865 -8.23 40.05 -26.25
CA HIS A 865 -9.62 39.70 -26.53
C HIS A 865 -10.42 40.94 -26.88
N HIS A 866 -10.91 41.01 -28.12
CA HIS A 866 -11.84 42.00 -28.56
C HIS A 866 -13.17 41.36 -28.98
N GLN A 867 -14.30 41.73 -28.39
CA GLN A 867 -15.64 41.19 -28.66
C GLN A 867 -15.74 39.66 -28.66
N GLN A 868 -15.13 39.03 -27.65
CA GLN A 868 -15.02 37.55 -27.48
C GLN A 868 -14.15 36.82 -28.53
N ARG A 869 -13.43 37.53 -29.39
CA ARG A 869 -12.47 36.99 -30.33
C ARG A 869 -11.06 37.33 -29.90
N TRP A 870 -10.12 36.46 -30.16
CA TRP A 870 -8.68 36.70 -29.93
C TRP A 870 -8.08 37.39 -31.14
N GLU A 871 -7.44 38.51 -30.93
CA GLU A 871 -6.72 39.29 -31.95
C GLU A 871 -5.23 39.30 -31.63
N TRP A 872 -4.41 38.91 -32.60
CA TRP A 872 -2.97 38.87 -32.42
C TRP A 872 -2.37 40.26 -32.56
N GLN A 873 -1.53 40.67 -31.62
CA GLN A 873 -0.77 41.93 -31.61
C GLN A 873 0.72 41.67 -31.69
N LEU A 874 1.21 41.30 -32.87
CA LEU A 874 2.62 41.00 -33.10
C LEU A 874 3.40 42.31 -33.30
N GLN A 875 4.45 42.51 -32.52
CA GLN A 875 5.30 43.72 -32.56
C GLN A 875 6.64 43.42 -33.18
N TRP A 876 7.03 44.22 -34.17
CA TRP A 876 8.24 44.06 -34.93
C TRP A 876 9.21 45.25 -34.71
N ARG A 877 10.50 45.02 -34.75
CA ARG A 877 11.54 46.04 -34.56
C ARG A 877 11.64 47.02 -35.75
N ARG A 878 11.22 46.57 -36.94
CA ARG A 878 11.26 47.32 -38.18
C ARG A 878 10.14 46.80 -39.13
N PRO A 879 9.79 47.59 -40.18
CA PRO A 879 8.93 47.07 -41.26
C PRO A 879 9.54 45.85 -41.95
N PHE A 880 8.65 45.00 -42.53
CA PHE A 880 9.07 43.81 -43.26
C PHE A 880 9.78 44.16 -44.56
N ARG A 881 10.79 43.40 -44.95
CA ARG A 881 11.37 43.39 -46.28
C ARG A 881 10.46 42.56 -47.20
N GLU A 882 10.51 42.78 -48.54
CA GLU A 882 9.69 42.07 -49.54
C GLU A 882 9.78 40.52 -49.33
N CYS A 883 10.97 39.98 -49.11
CA CYS A 883 11.18 38.58 -48.89
C CYS A 883 10.61 38.02 -47.53
N GLU A 884 10.20 38.91 -46.63
CA GLU A 884 9.65 38.57 -45.33
C GLU A 884 8.12 38.62 -45.29
N ILE A 885 7.48 39.37 -46.25
CA ILE A 885 6.03 39.58 -46.30
C ILE A 885 5.29 38.27 -46.45
N GLN A 886 5.66 37.44 -47.43
CA GLN A 886 5.03 36.13 -47.64
C GLN A 886 5.19 35.22 -46.43
N THR A 887 6.35 35.22 -45.77
CA THR A 887 6.61 34.43 -44.56
C THR A 887 5.74 34.93 -43.39
N ALA A 888 5.49 36.27 -43.30
CA ALA A 888 4.62 36.83 -42.26
C ALA A 888 3.15 36.47 -42.49
N ILE A 889 2.70 36.45 -43.76
CA ILE A 889 1.34 36.01 -44.13
C ILE A 889 1.16 34.54 -43.72
N THR A 890 2.10 33.66 -44.08
CA THR A 890 2.05 32.24 -43.71
C THR A 890 2.02 32.06 -42.20
N LEU A 891 2.79 32.85 -41.42
CA LEU A 891 2.72 32.83 -39.97
C LEU A 891 1.32 33.20 -39.45
N LEU A 892 0.68 34.23 -40.01
CA LEU A 892 -0.66 34.67 -39.60
C LEU A 892 -1.70 33.59 -39.92
N GLU A 893 -1.66 33.02 -41.12
CA GLU A 893 -2.52 31.88 -41.50
C GLU A 893 -2.35 30.70 -40.52
N ASP A 894 -1.13 30.40 -40.18
CA ASP A 894 -0.72 29.34 -39.26
C ASP A 894 -1.30 29.52 -37.85
N ILE A 895 -1.46 30.75 -37.37
CA ILE A 895 -1.94 31.03 -35.99
C ILE A 895 -3.42 31.46 -35.96
N GLN A 896 -4.05 31.69 -37.11
CA GLN A 896 -5.41 32.24 -37.20
C GLN A 896 -6.48 31.34 -36.58
N GLY A 897 -6.31 30.02 -36.59
CA GLY A 897 -7.28 29.06 -36.06
C GLY A 897 -7.18 28.81 -34.54
N LEU A 898 -6.26 29.45 -33.82
CA LEU A 898 -6.07 29.22 -32.40
C LEU A 898 -7.11 29.96 -31.54
N ILE A 899 -7.87 29.18 -30.77
CA ILE A 899 -8.87 29.73 -29.83
C ILE A 899 -8.25 29.84 -28.45
N ILE A 900 -8.02 31.08 -27.97
CA ILE A 900 -7.52 31.35 -26.61
C ILE A 900 -8.71 31.46 -25.66
N ASN A 901 -8.77 30.59 -24.64
CA ASN A 901 -9.80 30.61 -23.62
C ASN A 901 -9.20 31.04 -22.26
N GLN A 902 -9.55 32.25 -21.79
CA GLN A 902 -8.99 32.85 -20.57
C GLN A 902 -9.27 32.01 -19.29
N HIS A 903 -10.32 31.20 -19.28
CA HIS A 903 -10.76 30.43 -18.14
C HIS A 903 -10.14 29.00 -18.11
N GLN A 904 -9.47 28.60 -19.18
CA GLN A 904 -8.85 27.29 -19.28
C GLN A 904 -7.32 27.44 -19.21
N SER A 905 -6.66 26.71 -18.34
CA SER A 905 -5.20 26.64 -18.28
C SER A 905 -4.63 25.82 -19.44
N ASP A 906 -3.41 26.19 -19.87
CA ASP A 906 -2.66 25.43 -20.85
C ASP A 906 -2.40 24.01 -20.31
N SER A 907 -2.48 23.00 -21.18
CA SER A 907 -2.29 21.60 -20.79
C SER A 907 -1.53 20.81 -21.85
N TRP A 908 -0.87 19.75 -21.42
CA TRP A 908 -0.30 18.76 -22.32
C TRP A 908 -1.26 17.58 -22.49
N LYS A 909 -1.32 17.03 -23.69
CA LYS A 909 -1.98 15.78 -24.00
C LYS A 909 -0.92 14.71 -24.23
N TRP A 910 -1.01 13.61 -23.50
CA TRP A 910 -0.15 12.44 -23.71
C TRP A 910 -0.70 11.57 -24.83
N LEU A 911 0.06 11.38 -25.90
CA LEU A 911 -0.45 10.78 -27.14
C LEU A 911 -0.67 9.26 -27.07
N ASP A 912 0.06 8.59 -26.21
CA ASP A 912 0.05 7.13 -26.09
C ASP A 912 -0.95 6.60 -25.03
N ASP A 913 -1.89 7.42 -24.60
CA ASP A 913 -2.98 7.02 -23.72
C ASP A 913 -4.29 7.64 -24.20
N SER A 914 -5.37 6.85 -24.29
CA SER A 914 -6.68 7.32 -24.77
C SER A 914 -7.29 8.42 -23.90
N SER A 915 -6.90 8.46 -22.62
CA SER A 915 -7.32 9.54 -21.69
C SER A 915 -6.61 10.86 -21.95
N GLY A 916 -5.56 10.88 -22.75
CA GLY A 916 -4.70 12.05 -22.97
C GLY A 916 -3.85 12.44 -21.75
N VAL A 917 -3.83 11.64 -20.69
CA VAL A 917 -3.09 11.90 -19.46
C VAL A 917 -1.90 10.96 -19.34
N TYR A 918 -0.74 11.46 -18.86
CA TYR A 918 0.43 10.64 -18.65
C TYR A 918 0.15 9.50 -17.67
N SER A 919 0.36 8.27 -18.12
CA SER A 919 0.32 7.09 -17.26
C SER A 919 1.67 6.37 -17.27
N VAL A 920 2.10 5.90 -16.09
CA VAL A 920 3.33 5.09 -15.97
C VAL A 920 3.22 3.81 -16.81
N LYS A 921 2.01 3.31 -17.01
CA LYS A 921 1.74 2.12 -17.83
C LYS A 921 2.05 2.38 -19.30
N SER A 922 1.51 3.43 -19.90
CA SER A 922 1.76 3.78 -21.29
C SER A 922 3.22 4.15 -21.52
N ALA A 923 3.83 4.93 -20.62
CA ALA A 923 5.24 5.26 -20.69
C ALA A 923 6.15 4.03 -20.62
N TYR A 924 5.85 3.07 -19.72
CA TYR A 924 6.58 1.81 -19.64
C TYR A 924 6.45 0.99 -20.92
N GLN A 925 5.27 0.93 -21.50
CA GLN A 925 5.02 0.20 -22.76
C GLN A 925 5.84 0.79 -23.93
N ILE A 926 5.90 2.13 -24.04
CA ILE A 926 6.70 2.78 -25.09
C ILE A 926 8.18 2.49 -24.91
N LEU A 927 8.68 2.69 -23.68
CA LEU A 927 10.10 2.48 -23.37
C LEU A 927 10.52 0.99 -23.46
N SER A 928 9.58 0.06 -23.41
CA SER A 928 9.83 -1.39 -23.50
C SER A 928 9.79 -1.91 -24.93
N ARG A 929 9.25 -1.14 -25.89
CA ARG A 929 9.20 -1.51 -27.30
C ARG A 929 10.54 -1.28 -27.97
N ASN A 930 11.12 -2.31 -28.57
CA ASN A 930 12.26 -2.15 -29.47
C ASN A 930 11.73 -1.86 -30.88
N PRO A 931 12.39 -0.98 -31.67
CA PRO A 931 12.01 -0.71 -33.05
C PRO A 931 12.03 -1.95 -33.97
N GLU A 932 12.78 -3.00 -33.59
CA GLU A 932 12.94 -4.26 -34.32
C GLU A 932 12.00 -5.38 -33.84
N ASP A 933 10.89 -5.02 -33.12
CA ASP A 933 10.02 -6.03 -32.53
C ASP A 933 9.34 -6.91 -33.60
N HIS A 934 9.59 -8.20 -33.45
CA HIS A 934 8.94 -9.28 -34.19
C HIS A 934 7.41 -9.19 -34.11
N PRO A 935 6.68 -9.68 -35.13
CA PRO A 935 5.22 -9.69 -35.13
C PRO A 935 4.73 -10.41 -33.85
N LYS A 936 3.70 -9.84 -33.21
CA LYS A 936 3.09 -10.41 -31.99
C LYS A 936 2.71 -11.87 -32.27
N ASP A 937 3.31 -12.79 -31.51
CA ASP A 937 3.02 -14.21 -31.67
C ASP A 937 1.66 -14.50 -30.99
N GLU A 938 0.66 -14.81 -31.84
CA GLU A 938 -0.71 -15.11 -31.40
C GLU A 938 -0.78 -16.30 -30.42
N VAL A 939 0.22 -17.19 -30.43
CA VAL A 939 0.30 -18.35 -29.53
C VAL A 939 0.47 -17.88 -28.08
N TYR A 940 1.38 -16.96 -27.82
CA TYR A 940 1.56 -16.44 -26.43
C TYR A 940 0.35 -15.70 -25.93
N LYS A 941 -0.26 -14.88 -26.78
CA LYS A 941 -1.50 -14.15 -26.42
C LYS A 941 -2.64 -15.11 -26.09
N SER A 942 -2.74 -16.23 -26.81
CA SER A 942 -3.73 -17.27 -26.56
C SER A 942 -3.49 -17.98 -25.23
N ILE A 943 -2.25 -18.39 -24.91
CA ILE A 943 -1.90 -19.05 -23.63
C ILE A 943 -2.36 -18.22 -22.44
N TRP A 944 -2.10 -16.92 -22.45
CA TRP A 944 -2.42 -16.05 -21.29
C TRP A 944 -3.90 -15.63 -21.23
N LYS A 945 -4.68 -15.79 -22.33
CA LYS A 945 -6.13 -15.56 -22.33
C LYS A 945 -6.93 -16.78 -21.86
N MET A 946 -6.36 -17.97 -21.95
CA MET A 946 -7.03 -19.19 -21.48
C MET A 946 -7.32 -19.12 -19.99
N LYS A 947 -8.52 -19.57 -19.58
CA LYS A 947 -8.90 -19.71 -18.18
C LYS A 947 -8.34 -21.00 -17.55
N ILE A 948 -7.02 -21.17 -17.61
CA ILE A 948 -6.31 -22.33 -17.06
C ILE A 948 -5.50 -21.92 -15.82
N PRO A 949 -5.16 -22.88 -14.93
CA PRO A 949 -4.30 -22.58 -13.78
C PRO A 949 -2.95 -22.00 -14.19
N SER A 950 -2.46 -21.02 -13.45
CA SER A 950 -1.19 -20.32 -13.75
C SER A 950 0.02 -21.24 -13.90
N LYS A 951 0.05 -22.37 -13.16
CA LYS A 951 1.10 -23.39 -13.30
C LYS A 951 1.09 -24.04 -14.68
N VAL A 952 -0.11 -24.27 -15.26
CA VAL A 952 -0.27 -24.86 -16.60
C VAL A 952 0.11 -23.83 -17.68
N ALA A 953 -0.37 -22.58 -17.56
CA ALA A 953 0.01 -21.50 -18.48
C ALA A 953 1.54 -21.29 -18.51
N CYS A 954 2.21 -21.30 -17.36
CA CYS A 954 3.67 -21.21 -17.28
C CYS A 954 4.39 -22.44 -17.85
N PHE A 955 3.79 -23.63 -17.74
CA PHE A 955 4.31 -24.84 -18.36
C PHE A 955 4.22 -24.73 -19.90
N LEU A 956 3.06 -24.34 -20.43
CA LEU A 956 2.86 -24.11 -21.87
C LEU A 956 3.81 -23.04 -22.42
N TRP A 957 4.00 -21.95 -21.67
CA TRP A 957 4.97 -20.92 -22.03
C TRP A 957 6.41 -21.47 -22.16
N ARG A 958 6.83 -22.37 -21.24
CA ARG A 958 8.15 -23.03 -21.34
C ARG A 958 8.21 -24.03 -22.47
N LEU A 959 7.12 -24.75 -22.73
CA LEU A 959 7.00 -25.72 -23.84
C LEU A 959 7.17 -25.01 -25.19
N VAL A 960 6.40 -23.95 -25.44
CA VAL A 960 6.47 -23.17 -26.68
C VAL A 960 7.85 -22.55 -26.92
N LYS A 961 8.54 -22.15 -25.82
CA LYS A 961 9.92 -21.63 -25.89
C LYS A 961 11.00 -22.73 -26.03
N ASP A 962 10.62 -23.99 -26.03
CA ASP A 962 11.56 -25.12 -25.95
C ASP A 962 12.54 -24.98 -24.77
N ARG A 963 12.00 -24.72 -23.58
CA ARG A 963 12.77 -24.51 -22.33
C ARG A 963 12.33 -25.46 -21.21
N LEU A 964 11.82 -26.62 -21.56
CA LEU A 964 11.60 -27.72 -20.63
C LEU A 964 12.91 -28.49 -20.39
N PRO A 965 13.06 -29.17 -19.24
CA PRO A 965 14.26 -29.92 -18.91
C PRO A 965 14.28 -31.30 -19.61
N THR A 966 14.11 -31.32 -20.95
CA THR A 966 14.30 -32.53 -21.75
C THR A 966 15.76 -32.93 -21.79
N ARG A 967 16.06 -34.19 -22.08
CA ARG A 967 17.45 -34.70 -22.12
C ARG A 967 18.32 -33.94 -23.11
N ILE A 968 17.78 -33.55 -24.25
CA ILE A 968 18.49 -32.68 -25.22
C ILE A 968 18.74 -31.29 -24.63
N ASN A 969 17.76 -30.69 -23.98
CA ASN A 969 17.94 -29.37 -23.40
C ASN A 969 18.90 -29.38 -22.21
N LEU A 970 18.98 -30.47 -21.46
CA LEU A 970 19.97 -30.68 -20.41
C LEU A 970 21.38 -30.89 -21.00
N SER A 971 21.52 -31.70 -22.05
CA SER A 971 22.78 -31.89 -22.79
C SER A 971 23.31 -30.57 -23.35
N LYS A 972 22.43 -29.74 -23.97
CA LYS A 972 22.80 -28.39 -24.44
C LYS A 972 23.29 -27.46 -23.31
N ARG A 973 23.11 -27.83 -22.05
CA ARG A 973 23.60 -27.16 -20.85
C ARG A 973 24.80 -27.84 -20.21
N ASN A 974 25.48 -28.72 -20.93
CA ASN A 974 26.64 -29.49 -20.49
C ASN A 974 26.37 -30.40 -19.29
N ILE A 975 25.16 -30.92 -19.14
CA ILE A 975 24.82 -31.94 -18.16
C ILE A 975 25.01 -33.31 -18.84
N VAL A 976 25.93 -34.10 -18.34
CA VAL A 976 26.20 -35.44 -18.85
C VAL A 976 25.06 -36.36 -18.44
N LEU A 977 24.44 -36.99 -19.44
CA LEU A 977 23.34 -37.93 -19.27
C LEU A 977 23.75 -39.29 -19.88
N PRO A 978 23.23 -40.41 -19.35
CA PRO A 978 23.57 -41.75 -19.83
C PRO A 978 23.14 -41.98 -21.31
N HIS A 979 21.98 -41.42 -21.67
CA HIS A 979 21.43 -41.49 -23.05
C HIS A 979 20.47 -40.32 -23.29
N LEU A 980 20.22 -39.98 -24.56
CA LEU A 980 19.34 -38.86 -24.97
C LEU A 980 17.96 -39.33 -25.47
N CYS A 981 17.70 -40.64 -25.49
CA CYS A 981 16.47 -41.21 -26.04
C CYS A 981 15.22 -40.87 -25.24
N CYS A 982 14.10 -40.79 -25.92
CA CYS A 982 12.77 -40.58 -25.32
C CYS A 982 12.42 -41.70 -24.32
N PRO A 983 11.95 -41.37 -23.09
CA PRO A 983 11.63 -42.39 -22.10
C PRO A 983 10.39 -43.23 -22.39
N PHE A 984 9.57 -42.82 -23.40
CA PHE A 984 8.35 -43.54 -23.80
C PHE A 984 8.59 -44.55 -24.95
N CYS A 985 9.24 -44.11 -26.04
CA CYS A 985 9.45 -44.94 -27.20
C CYS A 985 10.87 -45.51 -27.35
N ASN A 986 11.87 -44.94 -26.67
CA ASN A 986 13.31 -45.23 -26.77
C ASN A 986 13.92 -45.16 -28.19
N ASN A 987 13.15 -44.78 -29.23
CA ASN A 987 13.55 -44.78 -30.61
C ASN A 987 13.99 -43.41 -31.15
N ALA A 988 13.70 -42.35 -30.46
CA ALA A 988 14.03 -40.97 -30.86
C ALA A 988 14.61 -40.20 -29.70
N GLU A 989 15.24 -39.08 -29.99
CA GLU A 989 15.77 -38.17 -28.94
C GLU A 989 14.64 -37.49 -28.18
N GLU A 990 14.87 -37.24 -26.87
CA GLU A 990 13.87 -36.54 -26.01
C GLU A 990 13.89 -35.04 -26.28
N GLU A 991 13.22 -34.62 -27.32
CA GLU A 991 12.86 -33.21 -27.59
C GLU A 991 11.44 -32.92 -27.12
N ALA A 992 11.16 -31.64 -26.88
CA ALA A 992 9.81 -31.23 -26.41
C ALA A 992 8.76 -31.50 -27.51
N SER A 993 9.07 -31.28 -28.78
CA SER A 993 8.23 -31.59 -29.95
C SER A 993 7.89 -33.08 -30.01
N HIS A 994 8.91 -33.95 -29.91
CA HIS A 994 8.72 -35.38 -29.89
C HIS A 994 7.94 -35.85 -28.64
N LEU A 995 8.38 -35.44 -27.47
CA LEU A 995 7.80 -35.90 -26.17
C LEU A 995 6.31 -35.60 -26.04
N PHE A 996 5.85 -34.44 -26.57
CA PHE A 996 4.46 -33.98 -26.36
C PHE A 996 3.57 -34.16 -27.61
N PHE A 997 4.11 -34.27 -28.83
CA PHE A 997 3.29 -34.23 -30.03
C PHE A 997 3.54 -35.35 -31.01
N THR A 998 4.79 -35.83 -31.20
CA THR A 998 5.13 -36.77 -32.29
C THR A 998 5.56 -38.16 -31.81
N CYS A 999 5.63 -38.39 -30.49
CA CYS A 999 6.00 -39.71 -29.95
C CYS A 999 4.90 -40.74 -30.23
N PRO A 1000 5.20 -41.90 -30.85
CA PRO A 1000 4.23 -42.95 -31.15
C PRO A 1000 3.44 -43.45 -29.91
N SER A 1001 4.07 -43.43 -28.74
CA SER A 1001 3.44 -43.81 -27.47
C SER A 1001 2.47 -42.75 -26.94
N ILE A 1002 2.58 -41.48 -27.36
CA ILE A 1002 1.74 -40.36 -26.89
C ILE A 1002 0.61 -40.06 -27.90
N LEU A 1003 0.79 -40.32 -29.16
CA LEU A 1003 -0.23 -40.08 -30.20
C LEU A 1003 -1.61 -40.68 -29.87
N PRO A 1004 -1.73 -41.92 -29.36
CA PRO A 1004 -3.03 -42.49 -29.00
C PRO A 1004 -3.77 -41.64 -27.95
N LEU A 1005 -3.05 -41.07 -26.97
CA LEU A 1005 -3.66 -40.19 -25.96
C LEU A 1005 -4.25 -38.91 -26.56
N TRP A 1006 -3.61 -38.36 -27.60
CA TRP A 1006 -4.15 -37.22 -28.34
C TRP A 1006 -5.42 -37.61 -29.10
N TRP A 1007 -5.40 -38.74 -29.80
CA TRP A 1007 -6.55 -39.23 -30.56
C TRP A 1007 -7.77 -39.45 -29.67
N GLU A 1008 -7.61 -40.12 -28.54
CA GLU A 1008 -8.67 -40.32 -27.57
C GLU A 1008 -9.17 -39.01 -26.96
N SER A 1009 -8.24 -38.10 -26.65
CA SER A 1009 -8.60 -36.77 -26.11
C SER A 1009 -9.41 -35.95 -27.12
N TRP A 1010 -9.05 -35.95 -28.39
CA TRP A 1010 -9.77 -35.25 -29.45
C TRP A 1010 -11.12 -35.90 -29.73
N ALA A 1011 -11.20 -37.21 -29.76
CA ALA A 1011 -12.46 -37.93 -29.84
C ALA A 1011 -13.39 -37.60 -28.68
N TRP A 1012 -12.84 -37.51 -27.46
CA TRP A 1012 -13.62 -37.16 -26.27
C TRP A 1012 -14.22 -35.73 -26.32
N VAL A 1013 -13.54 -34.78 -26.94
CA VAL A 1013 -14.06 -33.42 -27.15
C VAL A 1013 -14.79 -33.22 -28.48
N GLY A 1014 -14.95 -34.26 -29.27
CA GLY A 1014 -15.70 -34.24 -30.56
C GLY A 1014 -14.99 -33.51 -31.71
N ILE A 1015 -13.65 -33.39 -31.66
CA ILE A 1015 -12.87 -32.70 -32.69
C ILE A 1015 -12.55 -33.65 -33.90
N ILE A 1016 -12.62 -34.94 -33.67
CA ILE A 1016 -12.41 -35.96 -34.75
C ILE A 1016 -13.70 -36.76 -34.91
N GLY A 1017 -14.17 -36.74 -36.14
CA GLY A 1017 -15.18 -37.65 -36.64
C GLY A 1017 -14.52 -38.86 -37.26
#